data_404e6ff72e7c819c9ff4120f60f1c1b2
#
_entry.id   404e6ff72e7c819c9ff4120f60f1c1b2
#
_cell.length_a   1.000
_cell.length_b   1.000
_cell.length_c   1.000
_cell.angle_alpha   90.00
_cell.angle_beta   90.00
_cell.angle_gamma   90.00
#
_symmetry.space_group_name_H-M   'P 1'
#
loop_
_entity.id
_entity.type
_entity.pdbx_description
1 polymer ?
#
loop_
_entity_poly.entity_id
_entity_poly.type
_entity_poly.pdbx_seq_one_letter_code
_entity_poly.pdbx_strand_id
1 'polypeptide(L)'
;AYNQGYYLPGSNVSGWLEYSNVNSVRVWTSLNDYIPQSVVLNDKELSTLEAFDSCKNELRNNPEHNRFIQWEPILAKCGEAHFSTNSMVFEYTLKELKRLNIDAILQINSTDFDGTWSNKWKQWQRFYALAFYAAKTGDVTMYAMHNEPNHRHAGPMKITQYVDAMKIVSDAVYCAVQDVNRLYGKNLKSRFVSPVTAGSNTNWWAEVVKNLRIDYRGLPSDRDLMDIFSTHSYNLPAAGYASKVSDIRKIIVENHPLKQPLPIVYTETGRWMNAYLIDKEETMDSPSLFTEWAGEYTNNTLNQGYGMWAFKFANTTSGTYPRGIKSGHHFIWQGKRIVEDAYTNVALGKKVMDLTSSRPVAVKVVTDGNKADASMWVSQDTDAEKCLEINLGKSTSLGGAVVYTGSAYGVYTAPDRVKKFRLQYWDGTGWADIKETVEKDARYAQSFFLFDAPVTTSKVRFVATDKGSIKVREIKLFDAESVKEIPSSFDISGIQRTGEVVRLFAKGFKEERPLLNTVKSVADNDVDAITSFNPEEMRYYVWLVQRKLSSNHLTLDLKSLNLPAGTKVIAEEVSANAYGEVVWIKETSEEGQLSFELPAQSVMLLTIPICSNAAKTLVATADATVKAGANSEKNFGKAKVMNIEMNASRANGNQVSYLKFDLSGMNKEEMNAAILRLYGSSSTTSPYRFHVYALDNSNWDESTLNWKNAPNLEKAQVRVTDVGNAAHVAGEIVVTETASWHQLDVTSLIRKCRQPEITFVLIREVRQLGDDSDNNKNSSFGTRESVNKPALIVW
;
A
#
# COMPACT_ATOMS: atom_id res chain seq x y z
N ALA A 1 -0.57 11.04 -1.60
CA ALA A 1 0.69 10.32 -1.35
C ALA A 1 0.47 9.15 -0.40
N TYR A 2 1.21 8.08 -0.55
CA TYR A 2 1.12 6.86 0.25
C TYR A 2 2.35 6.70 1.13
N ASN A 3 2.16 6.35 2.38
CA ASN A 3 3.25 6.23 3.35
C ASN A 3 3.33 4.80 3.87
N GLN A 4 4.48 4.18 3.74
CA GLN A 4 4.76 2.81 4.14
C GLN A 4 3.87 1.77 3.45
N GLY A 5 4.41 1.02 2.56
CA GLY A 5 3.72 -0.09 1.89
C GLY A 5 4.52 -1.37 1.98
N TYR A 6 3.83 -2.46 1.84
CA TYR A 6 4.43 -3.77 1.67
C TYR A 6 4.69 -3.97 0.18
N TYR A 7 5.82 -3.45 -0.31
CA TYR A 7 6.18 -3.54 -1.72
C TYR A 7 6.97 -4.81 -1.99
N LEU A 8 6.24 -5.89 -2.09
CA LEU A 8 6.82 -7.19 -2.37
C LEU A 8 6.39 -7.68 -3.75
N PRO A 9 7.27 -8.37 -4.48
CA PRO A 9 6.89 -9.02 -5.71
C PRO A 9 5.66 -9.92 -5.52
N GLY A 10 4.71 -9.82 -6.44
CA GLY A 10 3.45 -10.56 -6.38
C GLY A 10 2.37 -9.97 -5.45
N SER A 11 2.61 -8.82 -4.81
CA SER A 11 1.55 -8.10 -4.09
C SER A 11 0.73 -7.24 -5.06
N ASN A 12 -0.55 -7.00 -4.73
CA ASN A 12 -1.44 -6.14 -5.53
C ASN A 12 -1.29 -4.64 -5.21
N VAL A 13 -0.32 -4.24 -4.40
CA VAL A 13 -0.17 -2.83 -3.98
C VAL A 13 0.06 -1.91 -5.16
N SER A 14 0.83 -2.35 -6.14
CA SER A 14 1.09 -1.56 -7.37
C SER A 14 -0.20 -1.21 -8.12
N GLY A 15 -1.12 -2.15 -8.26
CA GLY A 15 -2.40 -1.91 -8.92
C GLY A 15 -3.29 -0.93 -8.15
N TRP A 16 -3.30 -1.01 -6.82
CA TRP A 16 -4.04 -0.06 -5.99
C TRP A 16 -3.40 1.32 -5.95
N LEU A 17 -2.07 1.42 -6.05
CA LEU A 17 -1.39 2.71 -6.22
C LEU A 17 -1.74 3.35 -7.56
N GLU A 18 -1.74 2.58 -8.65
CA GLU A 18 -2.18 3.05 -9.96
C GLU A 18 -3.62 3.53 -9.91
N TYR A 19 -4.53 2.73 -9.34
CA TYR A 19 -5.94 3.07 -9.17
C TYR A 19 -6.14 4.35 -8.35
N SER A 20 -5.46 4.47 -7.21
CA SER A 20 -5.56 5.65 -6.36
C SER A 20 -5.00 6.92 -7.00
N ASN A 21 -4.29 6.77 -8.12
CA ASN A 21 -3.73 7.86 -8.93
C ASN A 21 -2.86 8.85 -8.13
N VAL A 22 -2.22 8.38 -7.06
CA VAL A 22 -1.29 9.20 -6.28
C VAL A 22 -0.06 9.52 -7.11
N ASN A 23 0.50 10.69 -6.90
CA ASN A 23 1.70 11.14 -7.62
C ASN A 23 2.99 10.96 -6.82
N SER A 24 2.91 10.60 -5.56
CA SER A 24 4.10 10.35 -4.74
C SER A 24 3.86 9.31 -3.65
N VAL A 25 4.94 8.62 -3.28
CA VAL A 25 4.98 7.65 -2.19
C VAL A 25 6.20 7.92 -1.33
N ARG A 26 6.03 7.94 -0.01
CA ARG A 26 7.16 8.00 0.92
C ARG A 26 7.69 6.60 1.18
N VAL A 27 8.92 6.36 0.79
CA VAL A 27 9.59 5.07 0.94
C VAL A 27 10.55 5.14 2.12
N TRP A 28 10.33 4.30 3.11
CA TRP A 28 11.14 4.25 4.31
C TRP A 28 12.37 3.38 4.12
N THR A 29 13.52 3.93 4.45
CA THR A 29 14.79 3.21 4.46
C THR A 29 15.60 3.56 5.69
N SER A 30 16.55 2.68 6.00
CA SER A 30 17.58 2.91 7.01
C SER A 30 18.94 2.66 6.37
N LEU A 31 19.91 3.50 6.68
CA LEU A 31 21.28 3.25 6.23
C LEU A 31 21.82 1.91 6.73
N ASN A 32 21.40 1.47 7.92
CA ASN A 32 21.89 0.20 8.46
C ASN A 32 21.37 -1.01 7.69
N ASP A 33 20.17 -0.90 7.08
CA ASP A 33 19.59 -1.99 6.32
C ASP A 33 20.22 -2.15 4.94
N TYR A 34 20.52 -1.03 4.25
CA TYR A 34 20.98 -1.04 2.86
C TYR A 34 22.46 -0.70 2.70
N ILE A 35 22.95 0.24 3.49
CA ILE A 35 24.34 0.74 3.42
C ILE A 35 24.98 0.63 4.82
N PRO A 36 25.19 -0.57 5.36
CA PRO A 36 25.82 -0.71 6.66
C PRO A 36 27.24 -0.10 6.67
N GLN A 37 27.75 0.25 7.84
CA GLN A 37 29.05 0.91 7.96
C GLN A 37 30.20 0.11 7.37
N SER A 38 30.08 -1.22 7.35
CA SER A 38 31.09 -2.13 6.81
C SER A 38 31.29 -2.05 5.30
N VAL A 39 30.35 -1.46 4.55
CA VAL A 39 30.44 -1.36 3.08
C VAL A 39 31.02 -0.04 2.60
N VAL A 40 31.41 0.85 3.51
CA VAL A 40 32.11 2.08 3.19
C VAL A 40 33.44 2.16 3.94
N LEU A 41 34.44 2.71 3.28
CA LEU A 41 35.72 2.90 3.90
C LEU A 41 35.66 4.04 4.95
N ASN A 42 35.93 3.70 6.20
CA ASN A 42 36.04 4.64 7.28
C ASN A 42 37.55 4.94 7.49
N ASP A 43 38.04 5.98 6.83
CA ASP A 43 39.43 6.42 6.99
C ASP A 43 39.56 7.14 8.34
N LYS A 44 40.31 6.52 9.26
CA LYS A 44 40.55 7.09 10.60
C LYS A 44 41.46 8.33 10.58
N GLU A 45 42.20 8.52 9.51
CA GLU A 45 43.07 9.67 9.33
C GLU A 45 42.36 10.89 8.78
N LEU A 46 41.07 10.72 8.37
CA LEU A 46 40.28 11.82 7.86
C LEU A 46 39.90 12.78 8.99
N SER A 47 40.68 13.77 9.24
CA SER A 47 40.50 14.70 10.35
C SER A 47 40.29 16.15 9.93
N THR A 48 40.33 16.45 8.62
CA THR A 48 40.23 17.82 8.10
C THR A 48 39.22 17.92 6.96
N LEU A 49 38.78 19.15 6.69
CA LEU A 49 37.95 19.50 5.56
C LEU A 49 38.62 19.18 4.22
N GLU A 50 39.91 19.47 4.10
CA GLU A 50 40.67 19.25 2.87
C GLU A 50 40.76 17.77 2.52
N ALA A 51 40.97 16.92 3.54
CA ALA A 51 40.93 15.47 3.37
C ALA A 51 39.57 14.98 2.95
N PHE A 52 38.49 15.51 3.56
CA PHE A 52 37.09 15.20 3.15
C PHE A 52 36.83 15.57 1.68
N ASP A 53 37.18 16.80 1.28
CA ASP A 53 36.95 17.26 -0.10
C ASP A 53 37.78 16.45 -1.11
N SER A 54 39.02 16.07 -0.75
CA SER A 54 39.85 15.21 -1.59
C SER A 54 39.22 13.84 -1.81
N CYS A 55 38.79 13.16 -0.75
CA CYS A 55 38.14 11.87 -0.85
C CYS A 55 36.83 11.95 -1.61
N LYS A 56 36.03 12.98 -1.37
CA LYS A 56 34.76 13.26 -2.09
C LYS A 56 35.00 13.38 -3.60
N ASN A 57 36.01 14.16 -4.00
CA ASN A 57 36.35 14.35 -5.40
C ASN A 57 36.85 13.05 -6.05
N GLU A 58 37.69 12.28 -5.37
CA GLU A 58 38.18 10.99 -5.82
C GLU A 58 37.00 10.03 -6.06
N LEU A 59 36.06 9.89 -5.11
CA LEU A 59 34.88 9.04 -5.24
C LEU A 59 34.03 9.46 -6.44
N ARG A 60 33.73 10.74 -6.58
CA ARG A 60 32.89 11.30 -7.64
C ARG A 60 33.49 11.20 -9.04
N ASN A 61 34.82 11.10 -9.14
CA ASN A 61 35.46 10.86 -10.46
C ASN A 61 35.11 9.49 -11.02
N ASN A 62 34.94 8.48 -10.16
CA ASN A 62 34.55 7.14 -10.59
C ASN A 62 33.57 6.48 -9.60
N PRO A 63 32.30 6.91 -9.57
CA PRO A 63 31.35 6.51 -8.54
C PRO A 63 31.09 5.01 -8.43
N GLU A 64 31.16 4.28 -9.55
CA GLU A 64 30.87 2.84 -9.57
C GLU A 64 32.08 1.96 -9.33
N HIS A 65 33.29 2.49 -9.56
CA HIS A 65 34.53 1.75 -9.42
C HIS A 65 35.55 2.57 -8.61
N ASN A 66 35.34 2.65 -7.32
CA ASN A 66 36.17 3.40 -6.39
C ASN A 66 36.59 2.53 -5.19
N ARG A 67 37.56 3.02 -4.41
CA ARG A 67 38.06 2.30 -3.21
C ARG A 67 37.15 2.49 -1.97
N PHE A 68 36.19 3.40 -2.00
CA PHE A 68 35.44 3.84 -0.82
C PHE A 68 34.17 3.05 -0.59
N ILE A 69 33.43 2.69 -1.65
CA ILE A 69 32.13 2.05 -1.58
C ILE A 69 32.20 0.65 -2.18
N GLN A 70 31.82 -0.35 -1.39
CA GLN A 70 31.67 -1.73 -1.84
C GLN A 70 30.26 -1.95 -2.39
N TRP A 71 30.09 -1.88 -3.71
CA TRP A 71 28.78 -1.94 -4.34
C TRP A 71 28.12 -3.30 -4.32
N GLU A 72 28.89 -4.40 -4.45
CA GLU A 72 28.33 -5.74 -4.51
C GLU A 72 27.42 -6.10 -3.33
N PRO A 73 27.83 -5.91 -2.06
CA PRO A 73 26.97 -6.15 -0.91
C PRO A 73 25.75 -5.22 -0.87
N ILE A 74 25.89 -3.97 -1.36
CA ILE A 74 24.77 -3.02 -1.43
C ILE A 74 23.72 -3.49 -2.43
N LEU A 75 24.15 -3.89 -3.63
CA LEU A 75 23.27 -4.41 -4.67
C LEU A 75 22.51 -5.65 -4.20
N ALA A 76 23.19 -6.57 -3.52
CA ALA A 76 22.58 -7.75 -2.92
C ALA A 76 21.48 -7.35 -1.93
N LYS A 77 21.78 -6.44 -0.98
CA LYS A 77 20.80 -5.96 -0.01
C LYS A 77 19.59 -5.25 -0.63
N CYS A 78 19.79 -4.49 -1.67
CA CYS A 78 18.70 -3.80 -2.37
C CYS A 78 17.78 -4.77 -3.13
N GLY A 79 18.30 -5.91 -3.59
CA GLY A 79 17.54 -6.97 -4.25
C GLY A 79 16.84 -7.93 -3.29
N GLU A 80 17.21 -7.93 -2.01
CA GLU A 80 16.64 -8.80 -0.99
C GLU A 80 15.43 -8.15 -0.30
N ALA A 81 14.57 -9.01 0.26
CA ALA A 81 13.46 -8.53 1.07
C ALA A 81 13.91 -8.13 2.47
N HIS A 82 13.63 -6.92 2.87
CA HIS A 82 13.88 -6.40 4.21
C HIS A 82 12.58 -6.31 5.01
N PHE A 83 12.63 -6.74 6.28
CA PHE A 83 11.46 -6.92 7.14
C PHE A 83 11.56 -6.19 8.49
N SER A 84 12.45 -5.21 8.63
CA SER A 84 12.62 -4.52 9.92
C SER A 84 11.46 -3.56 10.22
N THR A 85 11.24 -2.58 9.37
CA THR A 85 10.17 -1.58 9.55
C THR A 85 9.16 -1.62 8.42
N ASN A 86 9.59 -2.07 7.25
CA ASN A 86 8.77 -2.22 6.05
C ASN A 86 9.15 -3.50 5.33
N SER A 87 8.15 -4.29 5.01
CA SER A 87 8.37 -5.47 4.19
C SER A 87 8.43 -5.04 2.73
N MET A 88 9.61 -4.85 2.20
CA MET A 88 9.80 -4.50 0.80
C MET A 88 11.08 -5.09 0.20
N VAL A 89 11.08 -5.26 -1.10
CA VAL A 89 12.30 -5.38 -1.90
C VAL A 89 12.56 -4.00 -2.49
N PHE A 90 13.64 -3.35 -2.08
CA PHE A 90 13.90 -1.95 -2.41
C PHE A 90 14.03 -1.73 -3.91
N GLU A 91 14.78 -2.59 -4.59
CA GLU A 91 14.92 -2.53 -6.06
C GLU A 91 13.58 -2.65 -6.77
N TYR A 92 12.75 -3.62 -6.37
CA TYR A 92 11.41 -3.81 -6.93
C TYR A 92 10.53 -2.59 -6.69
N THR A 93 10.52 -2.05 -5.47
CA THR A 93 9.76 -0.85 -5.11
C THR A 93 10.11 0.33 -6.00
N LEU A 94 11.40 0.61 -6.18
CA LEU A 94 11.84 1.72 -7.01
C LEU A 94 11.45 1.55 -8.49
N LYS A 95 11.60 0.34 -9.03
CA LYS A 95 11.24 0.02 -10.41
C LYS A 95 9.73 0.15 -10.64
N GLU A 96 8.92 -0.32 -9.69
CA GLU A 96 7.45 -0.22 -9.78
C GLU A 96 6.97 1.23 -9.70
N LEU A 97 7.47 2.04 -8.75
CA LEU A 97 7.11 3.44 -8.67
C LEU A 97 7.47 4.19 -9.94
N LYS A 98 8.66 3.93 -10.50
CA LYS A 98 9.07 4.49 -11.79
C LYS A 98 8.15 4.06 -12.93
N ARG A 99 7.78 2.78 -13.01
CA ARG A 99 6.84 2.25 -14.01
C ARG A 99 5.49 2.94 -13.95
N LEU A 100 5.00 3.21 -12.73
CA LEU A 100 3.72 3.88 -12.49
C LEU A 100 3.78 5.41 -12.61
N ASN A 101 4.96 5.97 -12.88
CA ASN A 101 5.21 7.42 -12.88
C ASN A 101 4.80 8.06 -11.54
N ILE A 102 5.21 7.44 -10.45
CA ILE A 102 4.98 7.90 -9.08
C ILE A 102 6.32 8.29 -8.46
N ASP A 103 6.43 9.52 -8.00
CA ASP A 103 7.62 10.03 -7.33
C ASP A 103 7.85 9.33 -5.98
N ALA A 104 9.06 8.91 -5.70
CA ALA A 104 9.45 8.46 -4.37
C ALA A 104 10.00 9.61 -3.54
N ILE A 105 9.48 9.80 -2.32
CA ILE A 105 10.17 10.55 -1.27
C ILE A 105 10.95 9.53 -0.46
N LEU A 106 12.24 9.44 -0.68
CA LEU A 106 13.08 8.47 0.00
C LEU A 106 13.45 8.98 1.38
N GLN A 107 12.81 8.41 2.41
CA GLN A 107 13.12 8.66 3.80
C GLN A 107 14.31 7.81 4.22
N ILE A 108 15.43 8.46 4.55
CA ILE A 108 16.68 7.79 4.93
C ILE A 108 16.96 8.03 6.41
N ASN A 109 16.81 7.00 7.24
CA ASN A 109 16.98 7.09 8.68
C ASN A 109 18.43 6.83 9.09
N SER A 110 19.00 7.76 9.85
CA SER A 110 20.27 7.63 10.55
C SER A 110 20.38 8.68 11.64
N THR A 111 20.88 8.30 12.80
CA THR A 111 21.17 9.20 13.94
C THR A 111 22.65 9.26 14.27
N ASP A 112 23.48 8.54 13.52
CA ASP A 112 24.92 8.41 13.79
C ASP A 112 25.70 9.62 13.24
N PHE A 113 25.50 10.79 13.87
CA PHE A 113 26.25 12.03 13.58
C PHE A 113 26.95 12.55 14.84
N ASP A 114 28.27 12.47 14.90
CA ASP A 114 29.07 12.95 16.03
C ASP A 114 29.80 14.27 15.76
N GLY A 115 29.71 14.79 14.53
CA GLY A 115 30.30 16.06 14.11
C GLY A 115 31.78 16.00 13.71
N THR A 116 32.44 14.86 13.89
CA THR A 116 33.84 14.67 13.44
C THR A 116 33.91 14.52 11.92
N TRP A 117 35.04 14.87 11.31
CA TRP A 117 35.25 14.75 9.87
C TRP A 117 35.22 13.29 9.43
N SER A 118 35.74 12.36 10.21
CA SER A 118 35.63 10.92 9.95
C SER A 118 34.17 10.44 9.90
N ASN A 119 33.35 10.91 10.84
CA ASN A 119 31.95 10.58 10.85
C ASN A 119 31.18 11.26 9.67
N LYS A 120 31.44 12.54 9.43
CA LYS A 120 30.88 13.28 8.30
C LYS A 120 31.17 12.57 6.98
N TRP A 121 32.41 12.10 6.78
CA TRP A 121 32.83 11.35 5.60
C TRP A 121 32.09 10.01 5.50
N LYS A 122 32.06 9.25 6.58
CA LYS A 122 31.32 7.99 6.66
C LYS A 122 29.83 8.17 6.32
N GLN A 123 29.16 9.17 6.89
CA GLN A 123 27.76 9.45 6.61
C GLN A 123 27.56 9.96 5.18
N TRP A 124 28.42 10.85 4.70
CA TRP A 124 28.36 11.34 3.33
C TRP A 124 28.40 10.19 2.31
N GLN A 125 29.35 9.25 2.46
CA GLN A 125 29.43 8.07 1.59
C GLN A 125 28.16 7.22 1.61
N ARG A 126 27.61 6.98 2.78
CA ARG A 126 26.42 6.12 2.94
C ARG A 126 25.18 6.76 2.33
N PHE A 127 24.94 8.04 2.59
CA PHE A 127 23.84 8.78 1.97
C PHE A 127 24.05 8.92 0.47
N TYR A 128 25.26 9.19 0.01
CA TYR A 128 25.61 9.23 -1.41
C TYR A 128 25.31 7.88 -2.08
N ALA A 129 25.76 6.77 -1.51
CA ALA A 129 25.56 5.45 -2.10
C ALA A 129 24.08 5.10 -2.24
N LEU A 130 23.27 5.33 -1.20
CA LEU A 130 21.84 5.03 -1.27
C LEU A 130 21.12 5.95 -2.27
N ALA A 131 21.45 7.24 -2.28
CA ALA A 131 20.86 8.20 -3.21
C ALA A 131 21.30 7.93 -4.66
N PHE A 132 22.56 7.56 -4.89
CA PHE A 132 23.07 7.16 -6.20
C PHE A 132 22.32 5.95 -6.74
N TYR A 133 22.19 4.91 -5.92
CA TYR A 133 21.43 3.71 -6.29
C TYR A 133 19.97 4.04 -6.61
N ALA A 134 19.31 4.81 -5.76
CA ALA A 134 17.90 5.16 -5.95
C ALA A 134 17.66 6.04 -7.19
N ALA A 135 18.53 7.03 -7.44
CA ALA A 135 18.45 7.86 -8.64
C ALA A 135 18.76 7.07 -9.91
N LYS A 136 19.74 6.15 -9.86
CA LYS A 136 20.08 5.28 -10.99
C LYS A 136 18.94 4.34 -11.33
N THR A 137 18.35 3.66 -10.34
CA THR A 137 17.39 2.57 -10.49
C THR A 137 15.95 3.06 -10.68
N GLY A 138 15.52 4.02 -9.89
CA GLY A 138 14.12 4.47 -9.79
C GLY A 138 13.87 5.92 -10.21
N ASP A 139 14.86 6.63 -10.75
CA ASP A 139 14.80 8.05 -11.06
C ASP A 139 14.38 8.93 -9.86
N VAL A 140 14.73 8.48 -8.64
CA VAL A 140 14.36 9.18 -7.42
C VAL A 140 15.00 10.56 -7.37
N THR A 141 14.17 11.56 -7.05
CA THR A 141 14.59 12.96 -6.97
C THR A 141 14.38 13.57 -5.59
N MET A 142 13.50 13.01 -4.75
CA MET A 142 13.18 13.54 -3.42
C MET A 142 13.76 12.69 -2.31
N TYR A 143 14.47 13.32 -1.39
CA TYR A 143 15.18 12.65 -0.30
C TYR A 143 14.93 13.36 1.01
N ALA A 144 14.67 12.61 2.07
CA ALA A 144 14.45 13.13 3.41
C ALA A 144 15.41 12.48 4.40
N MET A 145 16.06 13.30 5.23
CA MET A 145 16.96 12.84 6.27
C MET A 145 16.21 12.67 7.58
N HIS A 146 16.30 11.50 8.14
CA HIS A 146 15.82 11.09 9.46
C HIS A 146 14.39 11.49 9.80
N ASN A 147 13.60 10.53 10.25
CA ASN A 147 12.22 10.75 10.66
C ASN A 147 12.16 11.37 12.06
N GLU A 148 11.42 12.46 12.21
CA GLU A 148 11.14 13.10 13.50
C GLU A 148 12.39 13.30 14.39
N PRO A 149 13.42 14.01 13.90
CA PRO A 149 14.70 14.15 14.61
C PRO A 149 14.57 14.84 15.97
N ASN A 150 13.47 15.53 16.23
CA ASN A 150 13.14 16.18 17.49
C ASN A 150 12.39 15.28 18.47
N HIS A 151 11.99 14.04 18.07
CA HIS A 151 11.12 13.20 18.88
C HIS A 151 11.90 12.11 19.63
N ARG A 152 11.60 11.94 20.92
CA ARG A 152 12.32 11.01 21.82
C ARG A 152 12.33 9.55 21.35
N HIS A 153 11.32 9.11 20.61
CA HIS A 153 11.21 7.71 20.15
C HIS A 153 11.91 7.45 18.84
N ALA A 154 12.26 8.52 18.10
CA ALA A 154 12.92 8.38 16.80
C ALA A 154 14.46 8.55 16.89
N GLY A 155 15.03 8.60 18.09
CA GLY A 155 16.42 8.92 18.31
C GLY A 155 16.68 10.43 18.24
N PRO A 156 16.40 11.19 19.32
CA PRO A 156 16.40 12.64 19.28
C PRO A 156 17.79 13.19 18.99
N MET A 157 17.85 14.14 18.07
CA MET A 157 19.03 14.93 17.77
C MET A 157 18.89 16.32 18.41
N LYS A 158 20.05 16.95 18.72
CA LYS A 158 20.06 18.40 19.01
C LYS A 158 19.87 19.18 17.70
N ILE A 159 19.26 20.35 17.75
CA ILE A 159 19.04 21.20 16.56
C ILE A 159 20.36 21.46 15.82
N THR A 160 21.40 21.82 16.55
CA THR A 160 22.74 22.10 15.99
C THR A 160 23.34 20.87 15.30
N GLN A 161 23.20 19.70 15.92
CA GLN A 161 23.62 18.43 15.33
C GLN A 161 22.85 18.12 14.04
N TYR A 162 21.54 18.35 14.05
CA TYR A 162 20.71 18.16 12.86
C TYR A 162 21.10 19.09 11.71
N VAL A 163 21.31 20.38 12.01
CA VAL A 163 21.74 21.37 11.01
C VAL A 163 23.10 21.00 10.40
N ASP A 164 24.06 20.56 11.21
CA ASP A 164 25.35 20.10 10.71
C ASP A 164 25.23 18.84 9.85
N ALA A 165 24.41 17.87 10.28
CA ALA A 165 24.11 16.68 9.50
C ALA A 165 23.40 17.02 8.18
N MET A 166 22.41 17.92 8.20
CA MET A 166 21.66 18.35 7.01
C MET A 166 22.60 18.90 5.93
N LYS A 167 23.62 19.68 6.29
CA LYS A 167 24.61 20.22 5.34
C LYS A 167 25.36 19.10 4.61
N ILE A 168 25.79 18.08 5.34
CA ILE A 168 26.50 16.91 4.80
C ILE A 168 25.59 16.07 3.92
N VAL A 169 24.38 15.77 4.39
CA VAL A 169 23.45 14.89 3.69
C VAL A 169 22.88 15.54 2.43
N SER A 170 22.52 16.83 2.51
CA SER A 170 22.08 17.57 1.32
C SER A 170 23.14 17.61 0.22
N ASP A 171 24.42 17.77 0.59
CA ASP A 171 25.52 17.72 -0.36
C ASP A 171 25.71 16.31 -0.94
N ALA A 172 25.66 15.26 -0.12
CA ALA A 172 25.81 13.88 -0.56
C ALA A 172 24.73 13.50 -1.58
N VAL A 173 23.47 13.79 -1.29
CA VAL A 173 22.32 13.50 -2.16
C VAL A 173 22.40 14.30 -3.44
N TYR A 174 22.71 15.58 -3.36
CA TYR A 174 22.88 16.44 -4.53
C TYR A 174 23.99 15.90 -5.46
N CYS A 175 25.15 15.60 -4.92
CA CYS A 175 26.27 15.03 -5.67
C CYS A 175 25.92 13.68 -6.32
N ALA A 176 25.20 12.80 -5.60
CA ALA A 176 24.77 11.51 -6.12
C ALA A 176 23.88 11.65 -7.36
N VAL A 177 22.87 12.53 -7.30
CA VAL A 177 21.99 12.79 -8.44
C VAL A 177 22.75 13.41 -9.62
N GLN A 178 23.66 14.36 -9.36
CA GLN A 178 24.48 14.95 -10.41
C GLN A 178 25.38 13.92 -11.10
N ASP A 179 25.96 13.01 -10.35
CA ASP A 179 26.82 11.97 -10.88
C ASP A 179 26.03 10.93 -11.67
N VAL A 180 24.81 10.59 -11.26
CA VAL A 180 23.87 9.77 -12.05
C VAL A 180 23.50 10.48 -13.36
N ASN A 181 23.20 11.77 -13.32
CA ASN A 181 22.91 12.54 -14.54
C ASN A 181 24.10 12.50 -15.50
N ARG A 182 25.29 12.74 -14.99
CA ARG A 182 26.53 12.74 -15.78
C ARG A 182 26.84 11.37 -16.40
N LEU A 183 26.67 10.28 -15.65
CA LEU A 183 27.05 8.93 -16.09
C LEU A 183 25.99 8.29 -16.99
N TYR A 184 24.71 8.59 -16.78
CA TYR A 184 23.61 7.92 -17.48
C TYR A 184 22.81 8.84 -18.41
N GLY A 185 23.25 10.07 -18.61
CA GLY A 185 22.57 11.03 -19.50
C GLY A 185 21.17 11.41 -19.00
N LYS A 186 20.92 11.34 -17.69
CA LYS A 186 19.64 11.73 -17.09
C LYS A 186 19.60 13.24 -16.81
N ASN A 187 18.42 13.77 -16.56
CA ASN A 187 18.19 15.16 -16.17
C ASN A 187 17.33 15.23 -14.91
N LEU A 188 17.76 14.56 -13.85
CA LEU A 188 17.08 14.52 -12.58
C LEU A 188 17.41 15.77 -11.74
N LYS A 189 16.39 16.35 -11.12
CA LYS A 189 16.56 17.50 -10.21
C LYS A 189 16.44 17.01 -8.78
N SER A 190 17.55 16.97 -8.06
CA SER A 190 17.55 16.64 -6.63
C SER A 190 16.73 17.64 -5.83
N ARG A 191 15.87 17.15 -4.94
CA ARG A 191 15.08 17.93 -4.01
C ARG A 191 15.23 17.34 -2.60
N PHE A 192 15.63 18.15 -1.65
CA PHE A 192 15.84 17.72 -0.27
C PHE A 192 14.67 18.15 0.61
N VAL A 193 14.08 17.19 1.32
CA VAL A 193 12.90 17.36 2.17
C VAL A 193 13.33 17.37 3.64
N SER A 194 13.09 18.45 4.36
CA SER A 194 13.57 18.66 5.72
C SER A 194 12.65 19.66 6.44
N PRO A 195 12.61 19.76 7.78
CA PRO A 195 13.31 18.93 8.77
C PRO A 195 12.55 17.67 9.20
N VAL A 196 11.37 17.38 8.67
CA VAL A 196 10.51 16.20 8.97
C VAL A 196 10.26 16.07 10.49
N THR A 197 9.97 17.19 11.15
CA THR A 197 9.80 17.22 12.62
C THR A 197 8.49 16.64 13.08
N ALA A 198 8.48 16.00 14.25
CA ALA A 198 7.25 15.67 14.96
C ALA A 198 6.58 16.93 15.50
N GLY A 199 5.33 17.14 15.10
CA GLY A 199 4.50 18.24 15.62
C GLY A 199 5.03 19.62 15.32
N SER A 200 4.49 20.62 16.04
CA SER A 200 4.90 22.02 15.91
C SER A 200 6.14 22.30 16.75
N ASN A 201 7.23 22.66 16.11
CA ASN A 201 8.47 23.06 16.78
C ASN A 201 9.11 24.25 16.08
N THR A 202 8.62 25.42 16.42
CA THR A 202 9.00 26.68 15.77
C THR A 202 10.49 27.00 15.86
N ASN A 203 11.15 26.64 16.97
CA ASN A 203 12.59 26.83 17.13
C ASN A 203 13.39 25.96 16.16
N TRP A 204 13.00 24.70 15.98
CA TRP A 204 13.61 23.82 15.01
C TRP A 204 13.45 24.35 13.60
N TRP A 205 12.24 24.79 13.27
CA TRP A 205 11.91 25.29 11.94
C TRP A 205 12.70 26.54 11.60
N ALA A 206 12.73 27.51 12.51
CA ALA A 206 13.48 28.74 12.32
C ALA A 206 14.98 28.48 12.16
N GLU A 207 15.55 27.63 13.01
CA GLU A 207 17.00 27.37 12.99
C GLU A 207 17.42 26.61 11.73
N VAL A 208 16.67 25.61 11.30
CA VAL A 208 16.93 24.89 10.04
C VAL A 208 16.86 25.87 8.85
N VAL A 209 15.81 26.68 8.79
CA VAL A 209 15.59 27.62 7.67
C VAL A 209 16.68 28.71 7.60
N LYS A 210 17.18 29.23 8.72
CA LYS A 210 18.29 30.19 8.77
C LYS A 210 19.57 29.66 8.13
N ASN A 211 19.78 28.36 8.21
CA ASN A 211 21.01 27.72 7.75
C ASN A 211 20.96 27.20 6.31
N LEU A 212 19.89 27.44 5.57
CA LEU A 212 19.69 26.84 4.24
C LEU A 212 20.71 27.22 3.20
N ARG A 213 21.37 28.35 3.36
CA ARG A 213 22.35 28.86 2.39
C ARG A 213 23.78 28.90 2.96
N ILE A 214 24.07 28.01 3.89
CA ILE A 214 25.43 27.80 4.43
C ILE A 214 25.79 26.34 4.26
N ASP A 215 26.79 26.06 3.42
CA ASP A 215 27.26 24.70 3.14
C ASP A 215 28.02 24.04 4.29
N TYR A 216 28.45 22.79 4.13
CA TYR A 216 29.19 22.05 5.17
C TYR A 216 30.59 22.61 5.44
N ARG A 217 31.11 23.50 4.59
CA ARG A 217 32.38 24.23 4.77
C ARG A 217 32.18 25.51 5.57
N GLY A 218 30.94 25.88 5.88
CA GLY A 218 30.58 27.15 6.50
C GLY A 218 30.57 28.33 5.53
N LEU A 219 30.62 28.08 4.23
CA LEU A 219 30.58 29.08 3.17
C LEU A 219 29.17 29.31 2.65
N PRO A 220 28.88 30.50 2.07
CA PRO A 220 27.62 30.74 1.38
C PRO A 220 27.37 29.71 0.25
N SER A 221 26.16 29.15 0.21
CA SER A 221 25.72 28.26 -0.84
C SER A 221 24.94 29.03 -1.89
N ASP A 222 25.14 28.72 -3.17
CA ASP A 222 24.39 29.24 -4.29
C ASP A 222 22.99 28.63 -4.44
N ARG A 223 22.72 27.51 -3.75
CA ARG A 223 21.42 26.84 -3.67
C ARG A 223 20.94 26.73 -2.23
N ASP A 224 19.64 26.56 -2.07
CA ASP A 224 19.10 26.14 -0.80
C ASP A 224 19.45 24.67 -0.52
N LEU A 225 19.82 24.34 0.72
CA LEU A 225 20.15 22.98 1.13
C LEU A 225 18.90 22.12 1.35
N MET A 226 17.73 22.76 1.43
CA MET A 226 16.41 22.14 1.51
C MET A 226 15.50 22.80 0.47
N ASP A 227 14.84 22.00 -0.32
CA ASP A 227 13.93 22.45 -1.38
C ASP A 227 12.46 22.41 -0.93
N ILE A 228 12.14 21.52 0.01
CA ILE A 228 10.79 21.27 0.49
C ILE A 228 10.80 21.21 2.00
N PHE A 229 9.97 22.06 2.62
CA PHE A 229 9.78 22.03 4.07
C PHE A 229 8.82 20.91 4.45
N SER A 230 9.14 20.13 5.48
CA SER A 230 8.27 19.07 5.98
C SER A 230 8.16 19.04 7.50
N THR A 231 6.96 18.70 7.95
CA THR A 231 6.67 18.40 9.36
C THR A 231 5.53 17.39 9.44
N HIS A 232 5.30 16.84 10.62
CA HIS A 232 4.17 15.96 10.91
C HIS A 232 3.12 16.68 11.73
N SER A 233 1.87 16.30 11.53
CA SER A 233 0.74 16.77 12.33
C SER A 233 -0.35 15.72 12.40
N TYR A 234 -0.84 15.52 13.63
CA TYR A 234 -1.90 14.59 13.92
C TYR A 234 -2.99 15.28 14.73
N ASN A 235 -4.23 14.80 14.62
CA ASN A 235 -5.38 15.20 15.42
C ASN A 235 -5.78 16.68 15.33
N LEU A 236 -5.35 17.39 14.29
CA LEU A 236 -5.86 18.74 14.06
C LEU A 236 -7.22 18.66 13.34
N PRO A 237 -8.17 19.56 13.68
CA PRO A 237 -9.33 19.77 12.82
C PRO A 237 -8.89 20.37 11.47
N ALA A 238 -9.71 20.21 10.44
CA ALA A 238 -9.39 20.68 9.09
C ALA A 238 -8.95 22.15 9.04
N ALA A 239 -9.67 23.04 9.71
CA ALA A 239 -9.30 24.46 9.82
C ALA A 239 -7.96 24.69 10.55
N GLY A 240 -7.59 23.81 11.48
CA GLY A 240 -6.32 23.88 12.21
C GLY A 240 -5.12 23.63 11.31
N TYR A 241 -5.25 22.77 10.30
CA TYR A 241 -4.18 22.56 9.31
C TYR A 241 -3.95 23.81 8.46
N ALA A 242 -4.99 24.52 8.04
CA ALA A 242 -4.86 25.76 7.28
C ALA A 242 -4.12 26.86 8.08
N SER A 243 -4.49 27.04 9.36
CA SER A 243 -3.80 27.95 10.25
C SER A 243 -2.33 27.59 10.41
N LYS A 244 -2.03 26.30 10.64
CA LYS A 244 -0.67 25.82 10.82
C LYS A 244 0.19 26.03 9.58
N VAL A 245 -0.33 25.81 8.38
CA VAL A 245 0.40 26.07 7.12
C VAL A 245 0.75 27.54 6.99
N SER A 246 -0.15 28.44 7.36
CA SER A 246 0.11 29.90 7.38
C SER A 246 1.23 30.27 8.35
N ASP A 247 1.23 29.69 9.55
CA ASP A 247 2.28 29.90 10.55
C ASP A 247 3.65 29.37 10.07
N ILE A 248 3.67 28.17 9.48
CA ILE A 248 4.90 27.60 8.92
C ILE A 248 5.43 28.50 7.81
N ARG A 249 4.57 28.94 6.89
CA ARG A 249 4.97 29.82 5.78
C ARG A 249 5.55 31.13 6.28
N LYS A 250 4.96 31.73 7.32
CA LYS A 250 5.48 32.94 7.98
C LYS A 250 6.88 32.69 8.54
N ILE A 251 7.07 31.61 9.31
CA ILE A 251 8.37 31.25 9.87
C ILE A 251 9.43 31.03 8.78
N ILE A 252 9.06 30.37 7.69
CA ILE A 252 9.97 30.17 6.56
C ILE A 252 10.39 31.52 5.99
N VAL A 253 9.45 32.37 5.60
CA VAL A 253 9.77 33.68 4.98
C VAL A 253 10.57 34.59 5.92
N GLU A 254 10.23 34.62 7.21
CA GLU A 254 10.94 35.44 8.21
C GLU A 254 12.38 34.99 8.43
N ASN A 255 12.66 33.71 8.33
CA ASN A 255 13.96 33.14 8.67
C ASN A 255 14.82 32.75 7.44
N HIS A 256 14.22 32.55 6.27
CA HIS A 256 14.94 32.26 5.04
C HIS A 256 15.91 33.40 4.68
N PRO A 257 17.19 33.13 4.38
CA PRO A 257 18.17 34.15 4.05
C PRO A 257 17.72 35.11 2.93
N LEU A 258 16.98 34.63 1.95
CA LEU A 258 16.44 35.41 0.82
C LEU A 258 14.97 35.84 1.02
N LYS A 259 14.40 35.62 2.22
CA LYS A 259 13.01 35.99 2.53
C LYS A 259 11.97 35.41 1.57
N GLN A 260 12.20 34.22 1.08
CA GLN A 260 11.32 33.56 0.13
C GLN A 260 10.59 32.35 0.75
N PRO A 261 9.40 32.00 0.27
CA PRO A 261 8.69 30.81 0.71
C PRO A 261 9.33 29.53 0.14
N LEU A 262 9.06 28.41 0.80
CA LEU A 262 9.34 27.07 0.31
C LEU A 262 8.03 26.28 0.19
N PRO A 263 7.95 25.30 -0.71
CA PRO A 263 6.86 24.32 -0.69
C PRO A 263 6.79 23.60 0.65
N ILE A 264 5.58 23.31 1.11
CA ILE A 264 5.34 22.63 2.39
C ILE A 264 4.70 21.28 2.13
N VAL A 265 5.24 20.22 2.70
CA VAL A 265 4.70 18.85 2.61
C VAL A 265 4.57 18.28 4.01
N TYR A 266 3.36 17.81 4.37
CA TYR A 266 3.21 16.95 5.53
C TYR A 266 3.58 15.53 5.11
N THR A 267 4.74 15.05 5.53
CA THR A 267 5.15 13.67 5.25
C THR A 267 4.47 12.66 6.17
N GLU A 268 3.79 13.12 7.21
CA GLU A 268 2.83 12.35 7.98
C GLU A 268 1.72 13.26 8.51
N THR A 269 0.48 12.80 8.37
CA THR A 269 -0.71 13.41 8.93
C THR A 269 -1.76 12.35 9.21
N GLY A 270 -2.78 12.67 9.99
CA GLY A 270 -3.88 11.77 10.30
C GLY A 270 -4.36 11.91 11.74
N ARG A 271 -5.12 10.91 12.19
CA ARG A 271 -5.57 10.81 13.58
C ARG A 271 -4.80 9.75 14.34
N TRP A 272 -4.35 10.11 15.54
CA TRP A 272 -3.98 9.15 16.55
C TRP A 272 -5.25 8.40 16.95
N MET A 273 -5.30 7.16 16.60
CA MET A 273 -6.37 6.32 17.09
C MET A 273 -5.83 5.60 18.31
N ASN A 274 -6.43 5.87 19.45
CA ASN A 274 -6.14 5.14 20.66
C ASN A 274 -6.48 3.66 20.42
N ALA A 275 -5.60 2.74 20.84
CA ALA A 275 -5.82 1.31 20.71
C ALA A 275 -7.17 0.86 21.29
N TYR A 276 -7.66 1.57 22.31
CA TYR A 276 -8.99 1.35 22.90
C TYR A 276 -10.16 1.81 22.02
N LEU A 277 -9.92 2.67 21.03
CA LEU A 277 -10.95 3.15 20.10
C LEU A 277 -10.99 2.32 18.82
N ILE A 278 -9.96 1.50 18.56
CA ILE A 278 -9.93 0.60 17.41
C ILE A 278 -10.99 -0.48 17.53
N ASP A 279 -11.19 -1.00 18.74
CA ASP A 279 -12.27 -1.94 19.05
C ASP A 279 -13.67 -1.29 18.94
N LYS A 280 -13.73 0.04 18.74
CA LYS A 280 -14.95 0.83 18.64
C LYS A 280 -15.09 1.57 17.30
N GLU A 281 -14.55 1.01 16.20
CA GLU A 281 -14.97 1.36 14.84
C GLU A 281 -14.23 2.50 14.11
N GLU A 282 -13.25 3.20 14.70
CA GLU A 282 -12.49 4.17 13.90
C GLU A 282 -11.37 3.52 13.10
N THR A 283 -11.65 3.21 11.85
CA THR A 283 -10.68 2.70 10.87
C THR A 283 -10.51 3.70 9.72
N MET A 284 -9.62 3.43 8.79
CA MET A 284 -9.52 4.20 7.54
C MET A 284 -10.80 4.12 6.69
N ASP A 285 -11.77 3.31 7.08
CA ASP A 285 -13.12 3.24 6.49
C ASP A 285 -14.14 4.13 7.23
N SER A 286 -13.79 4.72 8.39
CA SER A 286 -14.76 5.46 9.20
C SER A 286 -15.12 6.80 8.59
N PRO A 287 -16.42 7.14 8.49
CA PRO A 287 -16.88 8.39 7.91
C PRO A 287 -16.30 9.64 8.60
N SER A 288 -16.17 9.62 9.92
CA SER A 288 -15.55 10.72 10.68
C SER A 288 -14.11 10.96 10.25
N LEU A 289 -13.34 9.91 9.97
CA LEU A 289 -11.94 10.03 9.59
C LEU A 289 -11.78 10.53 8.16
N PHE A 290 -12.44 9.90 7.20
CA PHE A 290 -12.24 10.29 5.81
C PHE A 290 -12.82 11.66 5.47
N THR A 291 -13.90 12.11 6.13
CA THR A 291 -14.44 13.46 5.93
C THR A 291 -13.58 14.54 6.56
N GLU A 292 -13.00 14.31 7.74
CA GLU A 292 -12.01 15.24 8.31
C GLU A 292 -10.79 15.36 7.39
N TRP A 293 -10.36 14.26 6.83
CA TRP A 293 -9.25 14.24 5.89
C TRP A 293 -9.53 14.99 4.61
N ALA A 294 -10.72 14.78 4.03
CA ALA A 294 -11.17 15.57 2.89
C ALA A 294 -11.23 17.06 3.23
N GLY A 295 -11.69 17.40 4.44
CA GLY A 295 -11.69 18.75 4.96
C GLY A 295 -10.30 19.37 5.06
N GLU A 296 -9.26 18.59 5.38
CA GLU A 296 -7.87 19.06 5.36
C GLU A 296 -7.46 19.54 3.96
N TYR A 297 -7.84 18.82 2.92
CA TYR A 297 -7.56 19.22 1.53
C TYR A 297 -8.31 20.48 1.15
N THR A 298 -9.60 20.53 1.43
CA THR A 298 -10.44 21.65 1.00
C THR A 298 -10.10 22.97 1.73
N ASN A 299 -9.53 22.88 2.93
CA ASN A 299 -9.15 24.04 3.73
C ASN A 299 -7.69 24.48 3.56
N ASN A 300 -6.85 23.70 2.87
CA ASN A 300 -5.44 24.01 2.71
C ASN A 300 -5.08 24.50 1.29
N THR A 301 -5.89 25.35 0.72
CA THR A 301 -5.71 25.86 -0.65
C THR A 301 -4.45 26.72 -0.84
N LEU A 302 -3.80 27.16 0.26
CA LEU A 302 -2.51 27.86 0.21
C LEU A 302 -1.30 26.92 0.15
N ASN A 303 -1.54 25.64 0.19
CA ASN A 303 -0.48 24.65 0.29
C ASN A 303 -0.13 24.09 -1.08
N GLN A 304 0.96 24.56 -1.63
CA GLN A 304 1.55 24.01 -2.85
C GLN A 304 2.33 22.75 -2.48
N GLY A 305 1.82 21.60 -2.87
CA GLY A 305 2.47 20.32 -2.58
C GLY A 305 2.08 19.72 -1.22
N TYR A 306 0.80 19.74 -0.92
CA TYR A 306 0.26 19.05 0.22
C TYR A 306 0.34 17.53 0.04
N GLY A 307 1.28 16.92 0.71
CA GLY A 307 1.39 15.48 0.81
C GLY A 307 0.60 14.98 2.01
N MET A 308 -0.57 14.41 1.79
CA MET A 308 -1.33 13.78 2.84
C MET A 308 -0.94 12.31 2.97
N TRP A 309 -0.50 11.92 4.13
CA TRP A 309 -0.14 10.56 4.46
C TRP A 309 -1.17 10.00 5.42
N ALA A 310 -1.96 9.06 4.92
CA ALA A 310 -2.87 8.31 5.74
C ALA A 310 -2.09 7.43 6.70
N PHE A 311 -1.65 7.99 7.77
CA PHE A 311 -1.00 7.22 8.79
C PHE A 311 -1.88 7.14 10.03
N LYS A 312 -2.34 5.95 10.33
CA LYS A 312 -2.96 5.62 11.59
C LYS A 312 -1.91 4.96 12.47
N PHE A 313 -1.64 5.55 13.61
CA PHE A 313 -0.96 4.85 14.69
C PHE A 313 -1.99 4.04 15.48
N ALA A 314 -2.15 2.78 15.16
CA ALA A 314 -2.70 1.85 16.11
C ALA A 314 -1.55 1.34 16.95
N ASN A 315 -1.60 1.60 18.23
CA ASN A 315 -0.72 0.91 19.15
C ASN A 315 -1.22 -0.54 19.28
N THR A 316 -0.65 -1.42 18.46
CA THR A 316 -1.05 -2.82 18.34
C THR A 316 -0.48 -3.69 19.44
N THR A 317 -0.26 -3.14 20.61
CA THR A 317 0.24 -3.92 21.75
C THR A 317 -0.74 -5.02 22.19
N SER A 318 -1.97 -5.03 21.70
CA SER A 318 -2.99 -5.99 22.12
C SER A 318 -3.05 -7.29 21.33
N GLY A 319 -2.20 -7.52 20.32
CA GLY A 319 -2.15 -8.81 19.63
C GLY A 319 -3.45 -9.27 18.93
N THR A 320 -4.45 -8.42 18.84
CA THR A 320 -5.77 -8.72 18.34
C THR A 320 -6.05 -8.21 16.94
N TYR A 321 -5.07 -8.24 16.07
CA TYR A 321 -5.44 -8.31 14.68
C TYR A 321 -5.91 -9.73 14.40
N PRO A 322 -7.20 -9.92 14.20
CA PRO A 322 -7.68 -11.22 13.80
C PRO A 322 -7.01 -11.53 12.48
N ARG A 323 -6.66 -12.75 12.35
CA ARG A 323 -6.06 -13.41 11.21
C ARG A 323 -6.39 -12.76 9.88
N GLY A 324 -5.37 -12.34 9.15
CA GLY A 324 -5.51 -11.72 7.85
C GLY A 324 -6.00 -10.27 7.91
N ILE A 325 -5.10 -9.40 7.76
CA ILE A 325 -5.21 -8.09 8.30
C ILE A 325 -5.42 -7.09 7.21
N LYS A 326 -6.56 -6.46 7.29
CA LYS A 326 -6.65 -5.09 6.84
C LYS A 326 -5.73 -4.29 7.74
N SER A 327 -4.58 -3.89 7.24
CA SER A 327 -3.74 -2.95 7.96
C SER A 327 -4.58 -1.68 8.19
N GLY A 328 -5.03 -1.48 9.40
CA GLY A 328 -5.76 -0.27 9.76
C GLY A 328 -4.94 1.00 9.60
N HIS A 329 -3.66 0.89 9.25
CA HIS A 329 -2.71 1.98 9.17
C HIS A 329 -2.57 2.58 7.78
N HIS A 330 -3.03 1.90 6.74
CA HIS A 330 -2.83 2.33 5.37
C HIS A 330 -4.15 2.34 4.61
N PHE A 331 -4.32 3.31 3.74
CA PHE A 331 -5.51 3.34 2.90
C PHE A 331 -5.52 2.23 1.83
N ILE A 332 -4.35 1.68 1.48
CA ILE A 332 -4.22 0.40 0.79
C ILE A 332 -3.90 -0.66 1.84
N TRP A 333 -4.73 -1.67 1.94
CA TRP A 333 -4.54 -2.77 2.87
C TRP A 333 -4.09 -4.04 2.15
N GLN A 334 -3.29 -4.83 2.83
CA GLN A 334 -2.89 -6.17 2.42
C GLN A 334 -3.25 -7.16 3.51
N GLY A 335 -3.63 -8.34 3.10
CA GLY A 335 -3.84 -9.45 4.00
C GLY A 335 -3.27 -10.74 3.43
N LYS A 336 -2.71 -11.56 4.30
CA LYS A 336 -2.39 -12.95 3.97
C LYS A 336 -3.27 -13.84 4.82
N ARG A 337 -4.02 -14.73 4.17
CA ARG A 337 -4.80 -15.71 4.87
C ARG A 337 -4.06 -17.05 4.92
N ILE A 338 -4.04 -17.61 6.10
CA ILE A 338 -3.62 -18.99 6.32
C ILE A 338 -4.83 -19.77 6.82
N VAL A 339 -5.20 -20.80 6.07
CA VAL A 339 -6.41 -21.60 6.33
C VAL A 339 -6.11 -22.77 7.28
N GLU A 340 -5.21 -22.57 8.22
CA GLU A 340 -4.71 -23.64 9.07
C GLU A 340 -5.76 -24.32 9.95
N ASP A 341 -6.80 -23.58 10.37
CA ASP A 341 -7.82 -24.12 11.25
C ASP A 341 -8.81 -25.05 10.53
N ALA A 342 -8.79 -25.06 9.20
CA ALA A 342 -9.55 -26.03 8.41
C ALA A 342 -8.81 -27.38 8.24
N TYR A 343 -7.56 -27.44 8.65
CA TYR A 343 -6.75 -28.65 8.56
C TYR A 343 -6.72 -29.39 9.90
N THR A 344 -6.65 -30.71 9.83
CA THR A 344 -6.50 -31.56 11.03
C THR A 344 -5.08 -31.46 11.56
N ASN A 345 -4.89 -30.75 12.68
CA ASN A 345 -3.61 -30.64 13.36
C ASN A 345 -3.32 -31.91 14.17
N VAL A 346 -2.46 -32.79 13.64
CA VAL A 346 -2.07 -34.03 14.30
C VAL A 346 -0.99 -33.86 15.37
N ALA A 347 -0.38 -32.67 15.45
CA ALA A 347 0.58 -32.34 16.51
C ALA A 347 -0.08 -31.86 17.81
N LEU A 348 -1.37 -31.49 17.76
CA LEU A 348 -2.06 -30.93 18.93
C LEU A 348 -1.98 -31.87 20.14
N GLY A 349 -1.45 -31.34 21.26
CA GLY A 349 -1.29 -32.05 22.54
C GLY A 349 -0.22 -33.15 22.50
N LYS A 350 0.62 -33.23 21.47
CA LYS A 350 1.69 -34.25 21.40
C LYS A 350 2.86 -33.89 22.30
N LYS A 351 3.57 -34.95 22.70
CA LYS A 351 4.78 -34.81 23.53
C LYS A 351 5.91 -34.19 22.75
N VAL A 352 6.49 -33.14 23.30
CA VAL A 352 7.64 -32.41 22.73
C VAL A 352 8.84 -32.53 23.67
N MET A 353 10.02 -32.74 23.09
CA MET A 353 11.30 -32.75 23.80
C MET A 353 12.23 -31.70 23.21
N ASP A 354 12.80 -30.85 24.06
CA ASP A 354 13.93 -30.00 23.71
C ASP A 354 15.21 -30.84 23.75
N LEU A 355 15.85 -30.95 22.60
CA LEU A 355 17.10 -31.68 22.41
C LEU A 355 18.31 -30.76 22.18
N THR A 356 18.17 -29.47 22.42
CA THR A 356 19.22 -28.46 22.22
C THR A 356 20.45 -28.74 23.10
N SER A 357 20.24 -29.31 24.26
CA SER A 357 21.31 -29.72 25.16
C SER A 357 21.48 -31.24 25.20
N SER A 358 22.59 -31.70 25.75
CA SER A 358 22.87 -33.15 25.95
C SER A 358 21.86 -33.84 26.91
N ARG A 359 21.07 -33.06 27.61
CA ARG A 359 19.99 -33.59 28.51
C ARG A 359 18.64 -33.14 27.95
N PRO A 360 17.88 -34.06 27.31
CA PRO A 360 16.56 -33.74 26.79
C PRO A 360 15.60 -33.26 27.89
N VAL A 361 14.85 -32.16 27.59
CA VAL A 361 13.87 -31.57 28.53
C VAL A 361 12.49 -31.64 27.90
N ALA A 362 11.49 -32.03 28.66
CA ALA A 362 10.11 -32.05 28.18
C ALA A 362 9.57 -30.61 28.08
N VAL A 363 8.95 -30.29 26.91
CA VAL A 363 8.32 -29.01 26.65
C VAL A 363 6.80 -29.21 26.67
N LYS A 364 6.10 -28.34 27.40
CA LYS A 364 4.63 -28.42 27.55
C LYS A 364 3.87 -27.48 26.59
N VAL A 365 4.59 -26.68 25.85
CA VAL A 365 4.09 -25.69 24.88
C VAL A 365 4.49 -26.11 23.47
N VAL A 366 4.24 -25.28 22.48
CA VAL A 366 4.52 -25.44 21.05
C VAL A 366 3.64 -26.43 20.29
N THR A 367 2.82 -27.21 20.97
CA THR A 367 1.79 -28.08 20.38
C THR A 367 0.49 -28.04 21.20
N ASP A 368 0.33 -27.05 22.06
CA ASP A 368 -0.83 -26.90 22.97
C ASP A 368 -2.01 -26.15 22.32
N GLY A 369 -1.84 -25.68 21.10
CA GLY A 369 -2.84 -24.90 20.37
C GLY A 369 -2.85 -23.42 20.73
N ASN A 370 -1.97 -22.97 21.64
CA ASN A 370 -1.90 -21.61 22.12
C ASN A 370 -0.75 -20.85 21.46
N LYS A 371 -1.06 -19.78 20.72
CA LYS A 371 -0.10 -18.96 19.99
C LYS A 371 0.32 -17.70 20.74
N ALA A 372 -0.14 -17.51 21.98
CA ALA A 372 0.18 -16.33 22.77
C ALA A 372 1.62 -16.39 23.32
N ASP A 373 2.20 -15.22 23.58
CA ASP A 373 3.57 -15.12 24.14
C ASP A 373 3.70 -15.80 25.52
N ALA A 374 2.60 -15.92 26.27
CA ALA A 374 2.58 -16.64 27.54
C ALA A 374 2.76 -18.16 27.37
N SER A 375 2.57 -18.68 26.15
CA SER A 375 2.73 -20.10 25.82
C SER A 375 3.76 -20.27 24.73
N MET A 376 5.04 -19.99 25.02
CA MET A 376 6.13 -20.17 24.08
C MET A 376 7.30 -20.89 24.72
N TRP A 377 7.99 -21.64 23.89
CA TRP A 377 9.29 -22.17 24.23
C TRP A 377 10.37 -21.14 23.89
N VAL A 378 11.29 -20.96 24.83
CA VAL A 378 12.48 -20.11 24.65
C VAL A 378 13.69 -21.00 24.78
N SER A 379 14.52 -21.06 23.76
CA SER A 379 15.73 -21.87 23.78
C SER A 379 16.78 -21.32 24.76
N GLN A 380 17.74 -22.17 25.10
CA GLN A 380 18.98 -21.69 25.74
C GLN A 380 19.67 -20.68 24.83
N ASP A 381 20.34 -19.71 25.43
CA ASP A 381 21.19 -18.74 24.74
C ASP A 381 22.50 -19.44 24.33
N THR A 382 22.55 -19.92 23.10
CA THR A 382 23.70 -20.67 22.56
C THR A 382 23.77 -20.46 21.06
N ASP A 383 24.97 -20.56 20.49
CA ASP A 383 25.17 -20.57 19.05
C ASP A 383 25.03 -21.99 18.44
N ALA A 384 24.82 -23.01 19.26
CA ALA A 384 24.54 -24.36 18.79
C ALA A 384 23.17 -24.47 18.12
N GLU A 385 23.01 -25.53 17.33
CA GLU A 385 21.73 -25.87 16.73
C GLU A 385 20.66 -26.15 17.79
N LYS A 386 19.47 -25.54 17.65
CA LYS A 386 18.32 -25.73 18.54
C LYS A 386 17.41 -26.77 17.93
N CYS A 387 16.97 -27.72 18.75
CA CYS A 387 16.18 -28.84 18.27
C CYS A 387 15.00 -29.17 19.20
N LEU A 388 13.77 -29.14 18.64
CA LEU A 388 12.56 -29.63 19.27
C LEU A 388 12.09 -30.89 18.54
N GLU A 389 11.90 -32.01 19.26
CA GLU A 389 11.36 -33.25 18.71
C GLU A 389 9.91 -33.42 19.15
N ILE A 390 9.00 -33.57 18.18
CA ILE A 390 7.58 -33.85 18.38
C ILE A 390 7.34 -35.35 18.10
N ASN A 391 6.82 -36.06 19.07
CA ASN A 391 6.46 -37.47 18.94
C ASN A 391 4.96 -37.61 18.65
N LEU A 392 4.60 -38.04 17.47
CA LEU A 392 3.21 -38.21 17.03
C LEU A 392 2.55 -39.44 17.63
N GLY A 393 3.33 -40.38 18.21
CA GLY A 393 2.84 -41.60 18.84
C GLY A 393 2.52 -42.76 17.89
N LYS A 394 2.28 -42.47 16.62
CA LYS A 394 2.02 -43.41 15.54
C LYS A 394 2.53 -42.88 14.22
N SER A 395 2.74 -43.74 13.25
CA SER A 395 3.05 -43.35 11.88
C SER A 395 1.84 -42.57 11.32
N THR A 396 2.08 -41.36 10.82
CA THR A 396 1.06 -40.43 10.35
C THR A 396 1.52 -39.83 9.03
N SER A 397 0.62 -39.73 8.08
CA SER A 397 0.85 -39.03 6.80
C SER A 397 0.62 -37.54 6.94
N LEU A 398 1.65 -36.73 6.69
CA LEU A 398 1.65 -35.28 6.82
C LEU A 398 1.61 -34.63 5.44
N GLY A 399 0.73 -33.64 5.24
CA GLY A 399 0.60 -32.87 4.01
C GLY A 399 1.02 -31.42 4.12
N GLY A 400 1.34 -30.94 5.33
CA GLY A 400 1.75 -29.57 5.55
C GLY A 400 2.08 -29.25 7.00
N ALA A 401 2.55 -28.04 7.24
CA ALA A 401 2.90 -27.55 8.57
C ALA A 401 2.74 -26.03 8.69
N VAL A 402 2.57 -25.54 9.92
CA VAL A 402 2.75 -24.14 10.27
C VAL A 402 3.66 -24.02 11.47
N VAL A 403 4.60 -23.10 11.40
CA VAL A 403 5.53 -22.80 12.49
C VAL A 403 5.37 -21.34 12.90
N TYR A 404 5.08 -21.09 14.17
CA TYR A 404 4.99 -19.77 14.78
C TYR A 404 6.24 -19.49 15.60
N THR A 405 7.04 -18.50 15.18
CA THR A 405 8.29 -18.13 15.86
C THR A 405 8.27 -16.68 16.34
N GLY A 406 9.18 -16.34 17.23
CA GLY A 406 9.26 -14.99 17.78
C GLY A 406 8.09 -14.63 18.67
N SER A 407 8.01 -13.39 19.11
CA SER A 407 6.90 -12.86 19.87
C SER A 407 5.65 -12.64 19.00
N ALA A 408 4.47 -12.67 19.60
CA ALA A 408 3.20 -12.40 18.92
C ALA A 408 3.05 -10.91 18.56
N TYR A 409 4.02 -10.35 17.88
CA TYR A 409 4.11 -8.94 17.52
C TYR A 409 3.76 -8.75 16.05
N GLY A 410 2.55 -8.31 15.80
CA GLY A 410 2.07 -8.14 14.43
C GLY A 410 1.96 -9.45 13.65
N VAL A 411 1.27 -9.42 12.52
CA VAL A 411 0.97 -10.66 11.78
C VAL A 411 2.12 -11.14 10.92
N TYR A 412 3.03 -10.26 10.56
CA TYR A 412 4.00 -10.56 9.52
C TYR A 412 5.46 -10.54 9.94
N THR A 413 5.86 -9.72 10.90
CA THR A 413 7.28 -9.58 11.23
C THR A 413 7.50 -9.36 12.72
N ALA A 414 7.70 -10.42 13.49
CA ALA A 414 8.36 -10.27 14.77
C ALA A 414 9.85 -10.01 14.53
N PRO A 415 10.47 -8.97 15.11
CA PRO A 415 11.90 -8.74 14.99
C PRO A 415 12.73 -9.92 15.47
N ASP A 416 12.22 -10.65 16.46
CA ASP A 416 12.80 -11.83 17.10
C ASP A 416 12.32 -13.17 16.51
N ARG A 417 11.78 -13.17 15.27
CA ARG A 417 11.44 -14.40 14.57
C ARG A 417 12.68 -15.24 14.27
N VAL A 418 12.51 -16.53 14.19
CA VAL A 418 13.56 -17.44 13.76
C VAL A 418 13.70 -17.36 12.25
N LYS A 419 14.90 -17.10 11.76
CA LYS A 419 15.18 -16.88 10.33
C LYS A 419 15.63 -18.11 9.62
N LYS A 420 16.40 -18.97 10.30
CA LYS A 420 17.04 -20.14 9.70
C LYS A 420 16.58 -21.39 10.43
N PHE A 421 15.63 -22.09 9.83
CA PHE A 421 15.12 -23.32 10.39
C PHE A 421 14.66 -24.28 9.30
N ARG A 422 14.37 -25.51 9.71
CA ARG A 422 13.74 -26.55 8.91
C ARG A 422 12.95 -27.50 9.78
N LEU A 423 12.03 -28.22 9.18
CA LEU A 423 11.44 -29.42 9.77
C LEU A 423 12.10 -30.67 9.18
N GLN A 424 12.35 -31.65 10.03
CA GLN A 424 12.84 -32.96 9.66
C GLN A 424 11.87 -34.04 10.08
N TYR A 425 11.80 -35.11 9.35
CA TYR A 425 11.02 -36.29 9.68
C TYR A 425 11.90 -37.51 9.89
N TRP A 426 11.46 -38.42 10.71
CA TRP A 426 12.13 -39.71 10.89
C TRP A 426 11.66 -40.70 9.81
N ASP A 427 12.54 -41.15 8.94
CA ASP A 427 12.24 -42.06 7.83
C ASP A 427 12.26 -43.55 8.21
N GLY A 428 12.57 -43.86 9.46
CA GLY A 428 12.77 -45.21 9.97
C GLY A 428 14.23 -45.58 10.20
N THR A 429 15.16 -44.87 9.56
CA THR A 429 16.61 -45.10 9.67
C THR A 429 17.37 -43.86 10.11
N GLY A 430 16.87 -42.68 9.75
CA GLY A 430 17.50 -41.40 10.04
C GLY A 430 16.55 -40.20 9.95
N TRP A 431 17.12 -39.00 10.14
CA TRP A 431 16.41 -37.76 9.99
C TRP A 431 16.61 -37.21 8.60
N ALA A 432 15.54 -36.94 7.89
CA ALA A 432 15.54 -36.33 6.59
C ALA A 432 14.83 -34.96 6.61
N ASP A 433 15.32 -33.98 5.85
CA ASP A 433 14.67 -32.66 5.75
C ASP A 433 13.36 -32.75 4.96
N ILE A 434 12.33 -32.09 5.45
CA ILE A 434 11.14 -31.78 4.66
C ILE A 434 11.51 -30.55 3.82
N LYS A 435 11.79 -30.75 2.52
CA LYS A 435 12.44 -29.75 1.66
C LYS A 435 11.72 -28.40 1.59
N GLU A 436 10.38 -28.41 1.62
CA GLU A 436 9.54 -27.22 1.56
C GLU A 436 9.66 -26.34 2.79
N THR A 437 10.19 -26.89 3.89
CA THR A 437 10.30 -26.19 5.19
C THR A 437 11.70 -25.62 5.45
N VAL A 438 12.63 -25.75 4.51
CA VAL A 438 14.01 -25.27 4.67
C VAL A 438 14.06 -23.76 4.46
N GLU A 439 14.07 -23.03 5.56
CA GLU A 439 14.15 -21.57 5.58
C GLU A 439 15.59 -21.10 5.83
N LYS A 440 16.09 -20.26 4.95
CA LYS A 440 17.41 -19.63 5.07
C LYS A 440 17.35 -18.20 5.60
N ASP A 441 16.19 -17.55 5.45
CA ASP A 441 15.85 -16.25 6.00
C ASP A 441 14.33 -16.11 6.03
N ALA A 442 13.69 -16.82 6.98
CA ALA A 442 12.24 -16.85 7.10
C ALA A 442 11.67 -15.44 7.20
N ARG A 443 10.77 -15.15 6.30
CA ARG A 443 10.19 -13.83 6.08
C ARG A 443 9.23 -13.42 7.19
N TYR A 444 8.50 -14.39 7.74
CA TYR A 444 7.41 -14.17 8.67
C TYR A 444 7.63 -14.87 10.01
N ALA A 445 7.06 -14.32 11.08
CA ALA A 445 6.97 -14.99 12.36
C ALA A 445 6.02 -16.20 12.33
N GLN A 446 5.29 -16.36 11.25
CA GLN A 446 4.40 -17.46 10.96
C GLN A 446 4.72 -17.97 9.56
N SER A 447 5.30 -19.14 9.47
CA SER A 447 5.65 -19.81 8.22
C SER A 447 4.73 -20.98 7.97
N PHE A 448 4.06 -20.95 6.83
CA PHE A 448 3.14 -22.00 6.39
C PHE A 448 3.72 -22.78 5.23
N PHE A 449 3.64 -24.09 5.30
CA PHE A 449 4.20 -25.00 4.32
C PHE A 449 3.14 -26.01 3.85
N LEU A 450 3.01 -26.16 2.54
CA LEU A 450 2.39 -27.33 1.93
C LEU A 450 3.49 -28.21 1.38
N PHE A 451 3.35 -29.51 1.56
CA PHE A 451 4.32 -30.47 1.06
C PHE A 451 3.93 -30.92 -0.34
N ASP A 452 4.89 -30.94 -1.27
CA ASP A 452 4.68 -31.39 -2.63
C ASP A 452 4.19 -32.86 -2.68
N ALA A 453 4.65 -33.66 -1.73
CA ALA A 453 4.21 -35.02 -1.51
C ALA A 453 4.04 -35.30 0.00
N PRO A 454 3.05 -36.10 0.40
CA PRO A 454 2.87 -36.46 1.79
C PRO A 454 4.09 -37.16 2.38
N VAL A 455 4.45 -36.80 3.61
CA VAL A 455 5.54 -37.40 4.38
C VAL A 455 4.95 -38.28 5.48
N THR A 456 5.28 -39.57 5.49
CA THR A 456 4.79 -40.50 6.50
C THR A 456 5.83 -40.72 7.59
N THR A 457 5.51 -40.35 8.83
CA THR A 457 6.46 -40.43 9.95
C THR A 457 5.76 -40.56 11.29
N SER A 458 6.48 -41.03 12.30
CA SER A 458 6.05 -41.03 13.70
C SER A 458 6.66 -39.89 14.53
N LYS A 459 7.67 -39.20 13.98
CA LYS A 459 8.38 -38.12 14.68
C LYS A 459 8.79 -37.02 13.73
N VAL A 460 8.66 -35.75 14.17
CA VAL A 460 9.13 -34.58 13.47
C VAL A 460 10.07 -33.77 14.36
N ARG A 461 11.10 -33.18 13.79
CA ARG A 461 11.98 -32.21 14.45
C ARG A 461 11.83 -30.83 13.83
N PHE A 462 11.74 -29.83 14.68
CA PHE A 462 12.07 -28.45 14.31
C PHE A 462 13.54 -28.21 14.65
N VAL A 463 14.29 -27.74 13.69
CA VAL A 463 15.73 -27.51 13.82
C VAL A 463 16.04 -26.09 13.38
N ALA A 464 16.67 -25.29 14.24
CA ALA A 464 17.02 -23.90 13.96
C ALA A 464 18.51 -23.64 14.17
N THR A 465 19.09 -22.79 13.31
CA THR A 465 20.52 -22.45 13.31
C THR A 465 20.81 -20.99 13.58
N ASP A 466 19.79 -20.19 13.96
CA ASP A 466 19.99 -18.82 14.42
C ASP A 466 20.85 -18.79 15.69
N LYS A 467 21.68 -17.76 15.82
CA LYS A 467 22.51 -17.54 17.00
C LYS A 467 21.70 -17.00 18.16
N GLY A 468 22.18 -17.23 19.38
CA GLY A 468 21.53 -16.76 20.58
C GLY A 468 20.27 -17.55 20.94
N SER A 469 19.45 -16.96 21.79
CA SER A 469 18.17 -17.52 22.18
C SER A 469 17.11 -17.32 21.09
N ILE A 470 16.29 -18.33 20.82
CA ILE A 470 15.16 -18.29 19.89
C ILE A 470 13.84 -18.59 20.59
N LYS A 471 12.72 -18.18 19.99
CA LYS A 471 11.37 -18.35 20.50
C LYS A 471 10.51 -19.11 19.50
N VAL A 472 9.79 -20.12 19.97
CA VAL A 472 8.77 -20.86 19.20
C VAL A 472 7.49 -20.91 19.99
N ARG A 473 6.38 -20.42 19.41
CA ARG A 473 5.07 -20.37 20.07
C ARG A 473 4.23 -21.60 19.78
N GLU A 474 4.17 -22.01 18.51
CA GLU A 474 3.36 -23.17 18.12
C GLU A 474 3.91 -23.82 16.85
N ILE A 475 3.80 -25.14 16.79
CA ILE A 475 4.06 -25.93 15.57
C ILE A 475 2.84 -26.80 15.31
N LYS A 476 2.18 -26.59 14.18
CA LYS A 476 1.09 -27.44 13.71
C LYS A 476 1.58 -28.32 12.59
N LEU A 477 1.20 -29.58 12.62
CA LEU A 477 1.46 -30.55 11.55
C LEU A 477 0.11 -31.05 11.05
N PHE A 478 -0.10 -31.01 9.75
CA PHE A 478 -1.40 -31.29 9.15
C PHE A 478 -1.48 -32.68 8.55
N ASP A 479 -2.56 -33.39 8.86
CA ASP A 479 -2.90 -34.63 8.20
C ASP A 479 -3.04 -34.43 6.69
N ALA A 480 -2.42 -35.34 5.92
CA ALA A 480 -2.36 -35.20 4.46
C ALA A 480 -3.75 -35.25 3.80
N GLU A 481 -4.69 -36.01 4.35
CA GLU A 481 -6.03 -36.07 3.80
C GLU A 481 -6.80 -34.75 3.99
N SER A 482 -6.55 -34.07 5.12
CA SER A 482 -7.19 -32.78 5.40
C SER A 482 -6.69 -31.62 4.53
N VAL A 483 -5.55 -31.80 3.86
CA VAL A 483 -4.88 -30.76 3.07
C VAL A 483 -5.22 -30.83 1.59
N LYS A 484 -5.79 -31.95 1.10
CA LYS A 484 -5.95 -32.27 -0.32
C LYS A 484 -6.78 -31.26 -1.13
N GLU A 485 -7.73 -30.55 -0.52
CA GLU A 485 -8.72 -29.77 -1.26
C GLU A 485 -8.72 -28.30 -0.93
N ILE A 486 -7.81 -27.81 -0.10
CA ILE A 486 -7.89 -26.47 0.46
C ILE A 486 -6.68 -25.64 0.02
N PRO A 487 -6.90 -24.42 -0.54
CA PRO A 487 -5.79 -23.55 -0.86
C PRO A 487 -5.08 -23.10 0.42
N SER A 488 -3.76 -23.09 0.37
CA SER A 488 -2.90 -22.84 1.51
C SER A 488 -2.96 -21.43 2.05
N SER A 489 -3.14 -20.45 1.17
CA SER A 489 -3.16 -19.05 1.57
C SER A 489 -3.82 -18.18 0.49
N PHE A 490 -4.33 -17.03 0.93
CA PHE A 490 -4.76 -15.97 0.03
C PHE A 490 -3.95 -14.73 0.34
N ASP A 491 -3.28 -14.17 -0.67
CA ASP A 491 -2.80 -12.80 -0.60
C ASP A 491 -3.90 -11.92 -1.18
N ILE A 492 -4.42 -11.02 -0.36
CA ILE A 492 -5.48 -10.09 -0.72
C ILE A 492 -5.05 -8.67 -0.40
N SER A 493 -5.56 -7.75 -1.17
CA SER A 493 -5.36 -6.34 -0.97
C SER A 493 -6.58 -5.57 -1.43
N GLY A 494 -6.71 -4.34 -0.98
CA GLY A 494 -7.80 -3.46 -1.35
C GLY A 494 -7.53 -2.04 -0.88
N ILE A 495 -8.47 -1.15 -1.15
CA ILE A 495 -8.41 0.24 -0.73
C ILE A 495 -9.49 0.50 0.32
N GLN A 496 -9.19 1.34 1.30
CA GLN A 496 -10.16 1.80 2.29
C GLN A 496 -10.81 3.10 1.84
N ARG A 497 -11.93 3.51 2.45
CA ARG A 497 -12.64 4.76 2.08
C ARG A 497 -11.74 5.99 2.09
N THR A 498 -10.81 6.10 3.03
CA THR A 498 -9.83 7.19 3.01
C THR A 498 -8.98 7.17 1.74
N GLY A 499 -8.61 5.99 1.25
CA GLY A 499 -7.90 5.83 -0.02
C GLY A 499 -8.75 6.22 -1.22
N GLU A 500 -10.05 5.91 -1.20
CA GLU A 500 -10.98 6.38 -2.22
C GLU A 500 -11.10 7.91 -2.23
N VAL A 501 -11.14 8.54 -1.05
CA VAL A 501 -11.08 10.01 -0.95
C VAL A 501 -9.80 10.55 -1.58
N VAL A 502 -8.64 9.94 -1.29
CA VAL A 502 -7.36 10.31 -1.93
C VAL A 502 -7.47 10.19 -3.45
N ARG A 503 -8.06 9.10 -3.96
CA ARG A 503 -8.29 8.90 -5.40
C ARG A 503 -9.18 9.98 -6.01
N LEU A 504 -10.29 10.33 -5.35
CA LEU A 504 -11.18 11.37 -5.84
C LEU A 504 -10.46 12.72 -5.94
N PHE A 505 -9.63 13.07 -4.95
CA PHE A 505 -8.83 14.29 -5.04
C PHE A 505 -7.74 14.19 -6.11
N ALA A 506 -7.09 13.03 -6.23
CA ALA A 506 -6.03 12.83 -7.23
C ALA A 506 -6.54 12.95 -8.67
N LYS A 507 -7.81 12.66 -8.96
CA LYS A 507 -8.41 12.87 -10.29
C LYS A 507 -8.23 14.30 -10.80
N GLY A 508 -8.39 15.29 -9.93
CA GLY A 508 -8.34 16.69 -10.33
C GLY A 508 -7.07 17.43 -9.88
N PHE A 509 -6.25 16.83 -9.00
CA PHE A 509 -5.07 17.47 -8.41
C PHE A 509 -3.76 16.69 -8.59
N LYS A 510 -3.73 15.69 -9.45
CA LYS A 510 -2.47 14.96 -9.73
C LYS A 510 -1.38 15.91 -10.25
N GLU A 511 -1.80 16.94 -10.97
CA GLU A 511 -0.96 18.02 -11.46
C GLU A 511 -1.42 19.35 -10.86
N GLU A 512 -0.58 20.36 -10.91
CA GLU A 512 -0.92 21.71 -10.46
C GLU A 512 -2.09 22.26 -11.28
N ARG A 513 -3.18 22.63 -10.63
CA ARG A 513 -4.40 23.13 -11.27
C ARG A 513 -4.88 24.40 -10.58
N PRO A 514 -5.41 25.38 -11.32
CA PRO A 514 -6.02 26.57 -10.71
C PRO A 514 -7.27 26.17 -9.93
N LEU A 515 -7.41 26.75 -8.75
CA LEU A 515 -8.63 26.65 -7.96
C LEU A 515 -9.61 27.73 -8.39
N LEU A 516 -10.86 27.36 -8.53
CA LEU A 516 -11.96 28.25 -8.87
C LEU A 516 -12.89 28.40 -7.67
N ASN A 517 -13.53 29.55 -7.55
CA ASN A 517 -14.58 29.74 -6.56
C ASN A 517 -15.80 28.88 -6.90
N THR A 518 -16.20 28.03 -5.98
CA THR A 518 -17.43 27.24 -6.11
C THR A 518 -18.59 28.02 -5.55
N VAL A 519 -19.60 28.28 -6.36
CA VAL A 519 -20.80 28.97 -5.92
C VAL A 519 -21.78 27.95 -5.34
N LYS A 520 -22.10 28.09 -4.06
CA LYS A 520 -23.17 27.36 -3.36
C LYS A 520 -24.34 28.30 -3.11
N SER A 521 -25.55 27.87 -3.37
CA SER A 521 -26.76 28.63 -3.06
C SER A 521 -27.12 28.61 -1.58
N VAL A 522 -26.53 27.72 -0.79
CA VAL A 522 -26.76 27.57 0.65
C VAL A 522 -25.47 27.89 1.39
N ALA A 523 -25.53 28.89 2.26
CA ALA A 523 -24.46 29.21 3.20
C ALA A 523 -24.45 28.19 4.34
N ASP A 524 -24.02 26.96 4.04
CA ASP A 524 -23.81 25.93 5.04
C ASP A 524 -22.31 25.85 5.39
N ASN A 525 -21.98 26.24 6.61
CA ASN A 525 -20.61 26.26 7.10
C ASN A 525 -20.01 24.85 7.30
N ASP A 526 -20.83 23.81 7.21
CA ASP A 526 -20.41 22.42 7.42
C ASP A 526 -20.19 21.64 6.12
N VAL A 527 -20.44 22.26 4.97
CA VAL A 527 -20.11 21.70 3.65
C VAL A 527 -18.97 22.49 3.03
N ASP A 528 -17.80 21.89 2.98
CA ASP A 528 -16.66 22.46 2.26
C ASP A 528 -16.80 22.17 0.76
N ALA A 529 -16.43 23.14 -0.07
CA ALA A 529 -16.44 22.95 -1.51
C ALA A 529 -15.21 23.57 -2.16
N ILE A 530 -14.66 22.88 -3.16
CA ILE A 530 -13.53 23.34 -3.93
C ILE A 530 -13.72 22.92 -5.38
N THR A 531 -13.30 23.77 -6.31
CA THR A 531 -13.42 23.51 -7.75
C THR A 531 -12.08 23.67 -8.43
N SER A 532 -11.75 22.78 -9.34
CA SER A 532 -10.63 22.94 -10.25
C SER A 532 -11.05 22.70 -11.70
N PHE A 533 -10.23 23.15 -12.64
CA PHE A 533 -10.42 22.96 -14.06
C PHE A 533 -9.20 22.27 -14.68
N ASN A 534 -9.43 21.24 -15.44
CA ASN A 534 -8.43 20.58 -16.26
C ASN A 534 -8.60 20.99 -17.72
N PRO A 535 -7.74 21.88 -18.24
CA PRO A 535 -7.87 22.36 -19.63
C PRO A 535 -7.51 21.31 -20.69
N GLU A 536 -6.70 20.31 -20.35
CA GLU A 536 -6.29 19.24 -21.27
C GLU A 536 -7.44 18.27 -21.52
N GLU A 537 -8.20 17.96 -20.47
CA GLU A 537 -9.34 17.08 -20.55
C GLU A 537 -10.66 17.82 -20.78
N MET A 538 -10.65 19.15 -20.78
CA MET A 538 -11.83 20.00 -20.84
C MET A 538 -12.88 19.61 -19.81
N ARG A 539 -12.50 19.58 -18.52
CA ARG A 539 -13.36 19.16 -17.41
C ARG A 539 -13.24 20.07 -16.22
N TYR A 540 -14.34 20.25 -15.55
CA TYR A 540 -14.36 20.75 -14.19
C TYR A 540 -14.47 19.60 -13.21
N TYR A 541 -13.85 19.78 -12.04
CA TYR A 541 -13.95 18.90 -10.89
C TYR A 541 -14.43 19.73 -9.70
N VAL A 542 -15.51 19.28 -9.06
CA VAL A 542 -16.08 19.95 -7.88
C VAL A 542 -16.11 18.93 -6.75
N TRP A 543 -15.34 19.17 -5.71
CA TRP A 543 -15.37 18.35 -4.49
C TRP A 543 -16.28 19.00 -3.46
N LEU A 544 -17.11 18.18 -2.85
CA LEU A 544 -18.00 18.54 -1.76
C LEU A 544 -17.72 17.64 -0.58
N VAL A 545 -17.48 18.22 0.59
CA VAL A 545 -17.19 17.49 1.82
C VAL A 545 -18.25 17.82 2.86
N GLN A 546 -19.08 16.83 3.22
CA GLN A 546 -20.11 16.94 4.23
C GLN A 546 -19.63 16.26 5.52
N ARG A 547 -19.48 17.03 6.60
CA ARG A 547 -19.03 16.51 7.90
C ARG A 547 -20.17 16.28 8.89
N LYS A 548 -21.38 16.80 8.63
CA LYS A 548 -22.57 16.60 9.48
C LYS A 548 -23.03 15.15 9.51
N LEU A 549 -23.69 14.79 10.61
CA LEU A 549 -24.35 13.51 10.78
C LEU A 549 -25.74 13.44 10.12
N SER A 550 -26.13 14.48 9.40
CA SER A 550 -27.37 14.54 8.62
C SER A 550 -27.06 14.84 7.16
N SER A 551 -27.88 14.35 6.26
CA SER A 551 -27.82 14.73 4.85
C SER A 551 -28.24 16.19 4.63
N ASN A 552 -27.79 16.77 3.53
CA ASN A 552 -28.11 18.12 3.10
C ASN A 552 -28.63 18.12 1.66
N HIS A 553 -29.73 18.83 1.40
CA HIS A 553 -30.15 19.13 0.05
C HIS A 553 -29.38 20.36 -0.45
N LEU A 554 -28.55 20.17 -1.49
CA LEU A 554 -27.75 21.23 -2.07
C LEU A 554 -28.26 21.62 -3.46
N THR A 555 -28.16 22.91 -3.77
CA THR A 555 -28.28 23.40 -5.13
C THR A 555 -27.00 24.15 -5.48
N LEU A 556 -26.30 23.68 -6.51
CA LEU A 556 -25.12 24.33 -7.03
C LEU A 556 -25.49 25.24 -8.19
N ASP A 557 -24.99 26.48 -8.16
CA ASP A 557 -25.07 27.41 -9.29
C ASP A 557 -23.79 27.27 -10.14
N LEU A 558 -23.91 26.61 -11.29
CA LEU A 558 -22.83 26.34 -12.23
C LEU A 558 -22.79 27.34 -13.41
N LYS A 559 -23.60 28.42 -13.36
CA LYS A 559 -23.69 29.44 -14.45
C LYS A 559 -22.32 30.02 -14.81
N SER A 560 -21.49 30.26 -13.79
CA SER A 560 -20.15 30.83 -13.99
C SER A 560 -19.21 29.92 -14.76
N LEU A 561 -19.52 28.64 -14.90
CA LEU A 561 -18.73 27.68 -15.65
C LEU A 561 -19.04 27.69 -17.17
N ASN A 562 -20.06 28.43 -17.60
CA ASN A 562 -20.50 28.52 -19.01
C ASN A 562 -20.66 27.15 -19.68
N LEU A 563 -21.30 26.20 -19.02
CA LEU A 563 -21.50 24.86 -19.54
C LEU A 563 -22.52 24.82 -20.67
N PRO A 564 -22.34 24.00 -21.71
CA PRO A 564 -23.38 23.73 -22.70
C PRO A 564 -24.66 23.18 -22.03
N ALA A 565 -25.82 23.51 -22.59
CA ALA A 565 -27.08 22.94 -22.12
C ALA A 565 -27.07 21.41 -22.24
N GLY A 566 -27.59 20.73 -21.23
CA GLY A 566 -27.58 19.26 -21.16
C GLY A 566 -26.22 18.64 -20.81
N THR A 567 -25.27 19.43 -20.33
CA THR A 567 -23.99 18.89 -19.85
C THR A 567 -24.25 17.89 -18.73
N LYS A 568 -23.70 16.68 -18.91
CA LYS A 568 -23.80 15.60 -17.92
C LYS A 568 -22.80 15.78 -16.81
N VAL A 569 -23.28 15.67 -15.58
CA VAL A 569 -22.47 15.70 -14.36
C VAL A 569 -22.43 14.28 -13.78
N ILE A 570 -21.22 13.77 -13.59
CA ILE A 570 -20.97 12.46 -13.01
C ILE A 570 -20.63 12.66 -11.54
N ALA A 571 -21.35 12.02 -10.63
CA ALA A 571 -21.08 12.07 -9.20
C ALA A 571 -20.50 10.75 -8.70
N GLU A 572 -19.28 10.80 -8.22
CA GLU A 572 -18.64 9.73 -7.44
C GLU A 572 -18.71 10.06 -5.96
N GLU A 573 -19.02 9.08 -5.13
CA GLU A 573 -19.27 9.31 -3.70
C GLU A 573 -18.48 8.34 -2.82
N VAL A 574 -17.96 8.87 -1.71
CA VAL A 574 -17.46 8.09 -0.58
C VAL A 574 -18.31 8.43 0.63
N SER A 575 -19.04 7.44 1.15
CA SER A 575 -19.93 7.61 2.30
C SER A 575 -20.05 6.29 3.07
N ALA A 576 -20.93 6.22 4.03
CA ALA A 576 -21.26 4.94 4.68
C ALA A 576 -21.75 3.88 3.70
N ASN A 577 -22.37 4.30 2.59
CA ASN A 577 -23.04 3.42 1.62
C ASN A 577 -22.35 3.34 0.26
N ALA A 578 -21.33 4.13 0.00
CA ALA A 578 -20.63 4.19 -1.27
C ALA A 578 -19.09 4.16 -1.07
N TYR A 579 -18.39 3.53 -2.01
CA TYR A 579 -16.94 3.32 -2.02
C TYR A 579 -16.28 3.93 -3.27
N GLY A 580 -16.58 5.20 -3.55
CA GLY A 580 -16.01 5.88 -4.70
C GLY A 580 -16.66 5.52 -6.03
N GLU A 581 -17.79 4.82 -6.01
CA GLU A 581 -18.58 4.51 -7.20
C GLU A 581 -19.39 5.70 -7.70
N VAL A 582 -19.81 5.65 -8.94
CA VAL A 582 -20.71 6.64 -9.53
C VAL A 582 -22.12 6.42 -8.98
N VAL A 583 -22.59 7.33 -8.13
CA VAL A 583 -23.90 7.24 -7.49
C VAL A 583 -25.02 7.79 -8.36
N TRP A 584 -24.74 8.77 -9.21
CA TRP A 584 -25.69 9.30 -10.18
C TRP A 584 -25.00 10.04 -11.34
N ILE A 585 -25.72 10.17 -12.45
CA ILE A 585 -25.38 11.04 -13.57
C ILE A 585 -26.61 11.91 -13.83
N LYS A 586 -26.44 13.22 -13.77
CA LYS A 586 -27.51 14.20 -13.99
C LYS A 586 -27.11 15.21 -15.05
N GLU A 587 -28.09 15.82 -15.68
CA GLU A 587 -27.88 16.94 -16.57
C GLU A 587 -28.11 18.26 -15.83
N THR A 588 -27.35 19.29 -16.18
CA THR A 588 -27.57 20.65 -15.68
C THR A 588 -28.90 21.16 -16.21
N SER A 589 -29.63 21.94 -15.40
CA SER A 589 -30.80 22.67 -15.88
C SER A 589 -30.42 23.72 -16.94
N GLU A 590 -31.41 24.21 -17.69
CA GLU A 590 -31.20 25.34 -18.63
C GLU A 590 -30.66 26.59 -17.94
N GLU A 591 -30.95 26.73 -16.66
CA GLU A 591 -30.45 27.84 -15.81
C GLU A 591 -29.05 27.56 -15.24
N GLY A 592 -28.41 26.47 -15.59
CA GLY A 592 -27.09 26.08 -15.07
C GLY A 592 -27.11 25.66 -13.59
N GLN A 593 -28.24 25.21 -13.08
CA GLN A 593 -28.37 24.72 -11.70
C GLN A 593 -28.37 23.20 -11.62
N LEU A 594 -27.85 22.68 -10.51
CA LEU A 594 -27.82 21.26 -10.20
C LEU A 594 -28.25 21.03 -8.75
N SER A 595 -29.38 20.33 -8.54
CA SER A 595 -29.89 20.02 -7.20
C SER A 595 -29.80 18.53 -6.91
N PHE A 596 -29.32 18.22 -5.69
CA PHE A 596 -29.16 16.83 -5.23
C PHE A 596 -29.06 16.76 -3.71
N GLU A 597 -29.20 15.54 -3.19
CA GLU A 597 -28.95 15.22 -1.80
C GLU A 597 -27.46 14.87 -1.61
N LEU A 598 -26.81 15.51 -0.64
CA LEU A 598 -25.46 15.17 -0.20
C LEU A 598 -25.58 14.39 1.11
N PRO A 599 -25.18 13.09 1.14
CA PRO A 599 -25.34 12.27 2.33
C PRO A 599 -24.57 12.77 3.54
N ALA A 600 -25.01 12.34 4.72
CA ALA A 600 -24.28 12.58 5.96
C ALA A 600 -22.86 12.01 5.88
N GLN A 601 -21.88 12.75 6.41
CA GLN A 601 -20.48 12.32 6.47
C GLN A 601 -20.00 11.71 5.15
N SER A 602 -20.01 12.50 4.08
CA SER A 602 -19.67 12.06 2.74
C SER A 602 -18.67 12.99 2.05
N VAL A 603 -17.99 12.44 1.08
CA VAL A 603 -17.17 13.16 0.10
C VAL A 603 -17.71 12.84 -1.28
N MET A 604 -18.06 13.87 -2.04
CA MET A 604 -18.57 13.71 -3.40
C MET A 604 -17.68 14.48 -4.37
N LEU A 605 -17.30 13.82 -5.45
CA LEU A 605 -16.65 14.44 -6.59
C LEU A 605 -17.65 14.54 -7.74
N LEU A 606 -17.88 15.74 -8.22
CA LEU A 606 -18.60 15.99 -9.46
C LEU A 606 -17.56 16.15 -10.58
N THR A 607 -17.61 15.27 -11.55
CA THR A 607 -16.83 15.39 -12.79
C THR A 607 -17.76 15.92 -13.87
N ILE A 608 -17.40 17.08 -14.45
CA ILE A 608 -18.21 17.82 -15.41
C ILE A 608 -17.42 17.96 -16.72
N PRO A 609 -17.54 17.01 -17.66
CA PRO A 609 -16.96 17.17 -18.99
C PRO A 609 -17.68 18.28 -19.74
N ILE A 610 -16.95 19.20 -20.38
CA ILE A 610 -17.54 20.28 -21.17
C ILE A 610 -17.93 19.71 -22.53
N CYS A 611 -19.05 18.99 -22.58
CA CYS A 611 -19.58 18.47 -23.83
C CYS A 611 -21.09 18.20 -23.72
N SER A 612 -21.76 18.24 -24.87
CA SER A 612 -23.17 17.90 -25.03
C SER A 612 -23.41 16.65 -25.87
N ASN A 613 -22.42 15.78 -26.05
CA ASN A 613 -22.55 14.60 -26.90
C ASN A 613 -23.60 13.63 -26.36
N ALA A 614 -24.38 13.07 -27.26
CA ALA A 614 -25.34 12.02 -26.93
C ALA A 614 -24.63 10.76 -26.43
N ALA A 615 -25.14 10.19 -25.36
CA ALA A 615 -24.60 8.94 -24.83
C ALA A 615 -24.90 7.75 -25.75
N LYS A 616 -23.90 6.90 -26.00
CA LYS A 616 -24.01 5.63 -26.68
C LYS A 616 -23.86 4.51 -25.65
N THR A 617 -24.72 3.50 -25.76
CA THR A 617 -24.65 2.32 -24.90
C THR A 617 -24.05 1.14 -25.64
N LEU A 618 -22.93 0.62 -25.15
CA LEU A 618 -22.32 -0.62 -25.60
C LEU A 618 -22.70 -1.72 -24.62
N VAL A 619 -23.33 -2.78 -25.12
CA VAL A 619 -23.70 -3.96 -24.32
C VAL A 619 -22.53 -4.94 -24.32
N ALA A 620 -22.38 -5.70 -23.24
CA ALA A 620 -21.38 -6.76 -23.17
C ALA A 620 -21.54 -7.73 -24.34
N THR A 621 -20.42 -8.05 -24.99
CA THR A 621 -20.37 -9.00 -26.12
C THR A 621 -20.25 -10.45 -25.66
N ALA A 622 -19.69 -10.65 -24.48
CA ALA A 622 -19.57 -11.94 -23.83
C ALA A 622 -19.56 -11.79 -22.32
N ASP A 623 -20.09 -12.75 -21.59
CA ASP A 623 -19.95 -12.87 -20.15
C ASP A 623 -19.98 -14.33 -19.68
N ALA A 624 -19.27 -14.62 -18.61
CA ALA A 624 -19.29 -15.96 -18.03
C ALA A 624 -18.85 -15.93 -16.56
N THR A 625 -19.48 -16.77 -15.75
CA THR A 625 -18.98 -17.12 -14.41
C THR A 625 -18.08 -18.34 -14.51
N VAL A 626 -16.93 -18.31 -13.86
CA VAL A 626 -16.05 -19.46 -13.68
C VAL A 626 -16.14 -19.94 -12.23
N LYS A 627 -16.22 -21.25 -12.02
CA LYS A 627 -16.47 -21.88 -10.71
C LYS A 627 -15.38 -22.86 -10.35
N ALA A 628 -14.88 -22.75 -9.14
CA ALA A 628 -13.89 -23.69 -8.60
C ALA A 628 -14.48 -25.06 -8.22
N GLY A 629 -13.63 -26.00 -7.84
CA GLY A 629 -13.99 -27.31 -7.32
C GLY A 629 -14.55 -28.25 -8.39
N ALA A 630 -15.61 -28.98 -8.07
CA ALA A 630 -16.25 -29.96 -8.97
C ALA A 630 -16.80 -29.36 -10.28
N ASN A 631 -16.90 -28.04 -10.37
CA ASN A 631 -17.36 -27.32 -11.54
C ASN A 631 -16.23 -26.64 -12.33
N SER A 632 -14.98 -26.89 -11.99
CA SER A 632 -13.84 -26.15 -12.55
C SER A 632 -13.63 -26.29 -14.05
N GLU A 633 -14.17 -27.33 -14.67
CA GLU A 633 -14.13 -27.58 -16.12
C GLU A 633 -15.43 -27.21 -16.84
N LYS A 634 -16.47 -26.85 -16.09
CA LYS A 634 -17.77 -26.52 -16.68
C LYS A 634 -17.82 -25.07 -17.14
N ASN A 635 -18.49 -24.85 -18.26
CA ASN A 635 -18.77 -23.54 -18.81
C ASN A 635 -20.13 -23.04 -18.35
N PHE A 636 -20.23 -21.74 -18.02
CA PHE A 636 -21.47 -21.07 -17.58
C PHE A 636 -21.79 -19.82 -18.40
N GLY A 637 -21.28 -19.69 -19.63
CA GLY A 637 -21.45 -18.51 -20.48
C GLY A 637 -22.89 -18.30 -21.01
N LYS A 638 -23.80 -19.26 -20.82
CA LYS A 638 -25.24 -19.10 -21.18
C LYS A 638 -26.15 -18.89 -19.97
N ALA A 639 -25.56 -18.62 -18.82
CA ALA A 639 -26.36 -18.40 -17.62
C ALA A 639 -27.05 -17.03 -17.68
N LYS A 640 -28.28 -16.93 -17.15
CA LYS A 640 -29.02 -15.66 -17.09
C LYS A 640 -28.55 -14.71 -16.00
N VAL A 641 -27.70 -15.19 -15.10
CA VAL A 641 -27.07 -14.41 -14.02
C VAL A 641 -25.62 -14.84 -13.83
N MET A 642 -24.79 -13.88 -13.57
CA MET A 642 -23.43 -14.09 -13.09
C MET A 642 -23.47 -14.21 -11.58
N ASN A 643 -23.02 -15.34 -11.06
CA ASN A 643 -22.90 -15.55 -9.62
C ASN A 643 -21.46 -15.35 -9.18
N ILE A 644 -21.28 -14.61 -8.10
CA ILE A 644 -19.97 -14.35 -7.51
C ILE A 644 -20.01 -14.76 -6.06
N GLU A 645 -19.05 -15.58 -5.67
CA GLU A 645 -18.92 -16.12 -4.32
C GLU A 645 -17.46 -16.21 -3.94
N MET A 646 -17.14 -15.83 -2.73
CA MET A 646 -15.82 -15.99 -2.17
C MET A 646 -15.93 -16.65 -0.81
N ASN A 647 -15.42 -17.86 -0.71
CA ASN A 647 -15.41 -18.60 0.53
C ASN A 647 -14.14 -18.26 1.31
N ALA A 648 -14.33 -18.01 2.57
CA ALA A 648 -13.25 -17.58 3.45
C ALA A 648 -12.30 -18.73 3.83
N SER A 649 -12.69 -20.00 3.80
CA SER A 649 -11.91 -21.13 4.29
C SER A 649 -11.50 -22.15 3.22
N ARG A 650 -12.08 -22.09 2.03
CA ARG A 650 -11.84 -23.08 0.97
C ARG A 650 -12.03 -22.48 -0.42
N ALA A 651 -11.25 -22.93 -1.40
CA ALA A 651 -11.42 -22.50 -2.78
C ALA A 651 -12.60 -23.17 -3.47
N ASN A 652 -12.98 -24.37 -3.03
CA ASN A 652 -14.15 -25.08 -3.56
C ASN A 652 -15.41 -24.25 -3.33
N GLY A 653 -16.09 -23.90 -4.41
CA GLY A 653 -17.25 -23.02 -4.36
C GLY A 653 -16.98 -21.57 -4.72
N ASN A 654 -15.72 -21.13 -4.80
CA ASN A 654 -15.42 -19.78 -5.29
C ASN A 654 -15.89 -19.59 -6.73
N GLN A 655 -16.46 -18.43 -7.00
CA GLN A 655 -17.03 -18.04 -8.29
C GLN A 655 -16.58 -16.63 -8.63
N VAL A 656 -16.05 -16.46 -9.84
CA VAL A 656 -15.55 -15.19 -10.39
C VAL A 656 -16.23 -14.97 -11.73
N SER A 657 -16.55 -13.73 -12.07
CA SER A 657 -17.25 -13.44 -13.33
C SER A 657 -16.45 -12.52 -14.23
N TYR A 658 -16.53 -12.79 -15.52
CA TYR A 658 -15.86 -12.10 -16.62
C TYR A 658 -16.90 -11.45 -17.52
N LEU A 659 -16.57 -10.26 -18.02
CA LEU A 659 -17.37 -9.45 -18.93
C LEU A 659 -16.48 -8.91 -20.04
N LYS A 660 -16.91 -8.97 -21.27
CA LYS A 660 -16.19 -8.44 -22.42
C LYS A 660 -17.00 -7.39 -23.16
N PHE A 661 -16.33 -6.33 -23.60
CA PHE A 661 -16.91 -5.27 -24.42
C PHE A 661 -16.07 -5.04 -25.66
N ASP A 662 -16.74 -4.82 -26.80
CA ASP A 662 -16.12 -4.42 -28.06
C ASP A 662 -15.95 -2.89 -28.10
N LEU A 663 -14.73 -2.43 -28.29
CA LEU A 663 -14.33 -1.03 -28.38
C LEU A 663 -13.93 -0.63 -29.81
N SER A 664 -14.01 -1.53 -30.79
CA SER A 664 -13.47 -1.34 -32.14
C SER A 664 -14.11 -0.18 -32.92
N GLY A 665 -15.34 0.19 -32.56
CA GLY A 665 -16.07 1.30 -33.20
C GLY A 665 -15.97 2.64 -32.45
N MET A 666 -15.04 2.77 -31.48
CA MET A 666 -14.93 3.95 -30.63
C MET A 666 -13.74 4.83 -31.03
N ASN A 667 -13.97 6.14 -31.11
CA ASN A 667 -12.87 7.11 -31.04
C ASN A 667 -12.55 7.42 -29.57
N LYS A 668 -11.55 6.76 -29.03
CA LYS A 668 -11.17 6.85 -27.62
C LYS A 668 -10.60 8.22 -27.25
N GLU A 669 -10.03 8.95 -28.20
CA GLU A 669 -9.48 10.28 -27.99
C GLU A 669 -10.57 11.35 -27.83
N GLU A 670 -11.66 11.21 -28.58
CA GLU A 670 -12.83 12.11 -28.50
C GLU A 670 -13.84 11.73 -27.42
N MET A 671 -13.64 10.59 -26.76
CA MET A 671 -14.52 10.13 -25.71
C MET A 671 -14.39 11.01 -24.46
N ASN A 672 -15.48 11.58 -24.00
CA ASN A 672 -15.51 12.41 -22.80
C ASN A 672 -15.68 11.59 -21.52
N ALA A 673 -16.50 10.54 -21.56
CA ALA A 673 -16.66 9.65 -20.41
C ALA A 673 -17.06 8.24 -20.83
N ALA A 674 -16.71 7.26 -20.02
CA ALA A 674 -17.14 5.86 -20.11
C ALA A 674 -17.51 5.33 -18.74
N ILE A 675 -18.75 4.92 -18.57
CA ILE A 675 -19.30 4.42 -17.31
C ILE A 675 -19.68 2.95 -17.48
N LEU A 676 -19.02 2.08 -16.72
CA LEU A 676 -19.41 0.67 -16.60
C LEU A 676 -20.64 0.56 -15.71
N ARG A 677 -21.70 -0.10 -16.18
CA ARG A 677 -22.94 -0.33 -15.45
C ARG A 677 -23.22 -1.81 -15.28
N LEU A 678 -23.50 -2.19 -14.05
CA LEU A 678 -23.78 -3.55 -13.64
C LEU A 678 -25.05 -3.56 -12.78
N TYR A 679 -25.99 -4.46 -13.04
CA TYR A 679 -27.19 -4.60 -12.21
C TYR A 679 -27.09 -5.84 -11.35
N GLY A 680 -27.16 -5.70 -10.04
CA GLY A 680 -26.93 -6.83 -9.14
C GLY A 680 -27.50 -6.66 -7.75
N SER A 681 -27.46 -7.77 -7.00
CA SER A 681 -27.83 -7.82 -5.58
C SER A 681 -27.07 -8.93 -4.86
N SER A 682 -27.01 -8.85 -3.55
CA SER A 682 -26.45 -9.87 -2.68
C SER A 682 -27.55 -10.71 -2.03
N SER A 683 -27.23 -11.91 -1.61
CA SER A 683 -28.13 -12.78 -0.84
C SER A 683 -28.20 -12.46 0.65
N THR A 684 -27.55 -11.38 1.11
CA THR A 684 -27.48 -10.99 2.52
C THR A 684 -27.80 -9.52 2.73
N THR A 685 -28.33 -9.18 3.91
CA THR A 685 -28.60 -7.81 4.34
C THR A 685 -27.32 -6.98 4.54
N SER A 686 -26.21 -7.63 4.91
CA SER A 686 -24.92 -6.96 5.05
C SER A 686 -24.30 -6.69 3.69
N PRO A 687 -23.84 -5.47 3.42
CA PRO A 687 -23.25 -5.11 2.14
C PRO A 687 -21.94 -5.86 1.89
N TYR A 688 -21.70 -6.23 0.63
CA TYR A 688 -20.41 -6.76 0.17
C TYR A 688 -19.73 -5.78 -0.76
N ARG A 689 -18.39 -5.70 -0.65
CA ARG A 689 -17.55 -5.04 -1.65
C ARG A 689 -17.11 -6.00 -2.72
N PHE A 690 -17.08 -5.50 -3.94
CA PHE A 690 -16.53 -6.18 -5.10
C PHE A 690 -15.44 -5.36 -5.70
N HIS A 691 -14.32 -6.00 -5.97
CA HIS A 691 -13.25 -5.44 -6.77
C HIS A 691 -13.54 -5.71 -8.23
N VAL A 692 -13.49 -4.69 -9.05
CA VAL A 692 -13.62 -4.78 -10.50
C VAL A 692 -12.25 -4.51 -11.12
N TYR A 693 -11.77 -5.44 -11.91
CA TYR A 693 -10.50 -5.32 -12.62
C TYR A 693 -10.74 -5.25 -14.13
N ALA A 694 -9.93 -4.47 -14.84
CA ALA A 694 -9.85 -4.49 -16.28
C ALA A 694 -8.62 -5.29 -16.72
N LEU A 695 -8.75 -6.15 -17.72
CA LEU A 695 -7.68 -6.95 -18.28
C LEU A 695 -7.35 -6.50 -19.69
N ASP A 696 -6.06 -6.41 -20.01
CA ASP A 696 -5.58 -6.26 -21.38
C ASP A 696 -5.77 -7.53 -22.22
N ASN A 697 -5.86 -8.68 -21.56
CA ASN A 697 -6.12 -9.94 -22.24
C ASN A 697 -7.60 -10.24 -22.35
N SER A 698 -8.15 -10.01 -23.55
CA SER A 698 -9.55 -10.36 -23.89
C SER A 698 -9.64 -11.62 -24.77
N ASN A 699 -8.57 -12.38 -24.89
CA ASN A 699 -8.56 -13.62 -25.70
C ASN A 699 -9.18 -14.81 -24.96
N TRP A 700 -10.49 -14.77 -24.79
CA TRP A 700 -11.29 -15.86 -24.24
C TRP A 700 -12.63 -15.93 -24.96
N ASP A 701 -13.25 -17.10 -24.96
CA ASP A 701 -14.53 -17.33 -25.60
C ASP A 701 -15.60 -17.74 -24.56
N GLU A 702 -16.75 -17.12 -24.65
CA GLU A 702 -17.87 -17.32 -23.73
C GLU A 702 -18.31 -18.78 -23.62
N SER A 703 -18.26 -19.52 -24.74
CA SER A 703 -18.71 -20.92 -24.80
C SER A 703 -17.71 -21.92 -24.20
N THR A 704 -16.47 -21.49 -23.95
CA THR A 704 -15.38 -22.37 -23.49
C THR A 704 -14.74 -21.94 -22.18
N LEU A 705 -14.98 -20.70 -21.73
CA LEU A 705 -14.40 -20.18 -20.51
C LEU A 705 -14.83 -21.00 -19.29
N ASN A 706 -13.86 -21.41 -18.49
CA ASN A 706 -14.07 -22.14 -17.24
C ASN A 706 -12.97 -21.79 -16.23
N TRP A 707 -13.03 -22.33 -15.01
CA TRP A 707 -12.07 -22.02 -13.95
C TRP A 707 -10.63 -22.33 -14.33
N LYS A 708 -10.39 -23.41 -15.10
CA LYS A 708 -9.03 -23.84 -15.44
C LYS A 708 -8.35 -22.97 -16.48
N ASN A 709 -9.11 -22.40 -17.42
CA ASN A 709 -8.59 -21.59 -18.51
C ASN A 709 -8.83 -20.08 -18.35
N ALA A 710 -9.47 -19.64 -17.27
CA ALA A 710 -9.76 -18.24 -17.00
C ALA A 710 -8.48 -17.39 -17.00
N PRO A 711 -8.40 -16.31 -17.80
CA PRO A 711 -7.19 -15.48 -17.89
C PRO A 711 -6.96 -14.66 -16.62
N ASN A 712 -5.71 -14.41 -16.30
CA ASN A 712 -5.25 -13.57 -15.19
C ASN A 712 -5.82 -13.95 -13.81
N LEU A 713 -6.27 -15.17 -13.61
CA LEU A 713 -6.77 -15.66 -12.34
C LEU A 713 -5.75 -16.58 -11.67
N GLU A 714 -5.23 -16.13 -10.53
CA GLU A 714 -4.46 -16.99 -9.64
C GLU A 714 -5.41 -17.88 -8.85
N LYS A 715 -5.51 -19.16 -9.27
CA LYS A 715 -6.56 -20.07 -8.79
C LYS A 715 -6.36 -20.51 -7.35
N ALA A 716 -5.11 -20.65 -6.92
CA ALA A 716 -4.78 -21.05 -5.56
C ALA A 716 -5.05 -19.94 -4.53
N GLN A 717 -4.92 -18.69 -4.95
CA GLN A 717 -5.10 -17.51 -4.09
C GLN A 717 -6.37 -16.73 -4.41
N VAL A 718 -7.07 -17.11 -5.46
CA VAL A 718 -8.31 -16.47 -5.96
C VAL A 718 -8.18 -14.95 -6.05
N ARG A 719 -7.21 -14.54 -6.81
CA ARG A 719 -6.93 -13.12 -7.10
C ARG A 719 -6.66 -12.93 -8.59
N VAL A 720 -6.80 -11.69 -9.05
CA VAL A 720 -6.32 -11.31 -10.39
C VAL A 720 -4.83 -11.14 -10.35
N THR A 721 -4.11 -11.79 -11.26
CA THR A 721 -2.66 -11.72 -11.41
C THR A 721 -2.23 -10.58 -12.34
N ASP A 722 -0.95 -10.25 -12.29
CA ASP A 722 -0.33 -9.23 -13.15
C ASP A 722 -0.97 -7.83 -13.02
N VAL A 723 -1.50 -7.54 -11.83
CA VAL A 723 -2.01 -6.21 -11.52
C VAL A 723 -0.92 -5.16 -11.75
N GLY A 724 -1.26 -4.13 -12.52
CA GLY A 724 -0.34 -3.08 -12.91
C GLY A 724 0.40 -3.34 -14.23
N ASN A 725 0.40 -4.56 -14.76
CA ASN A 725 0.98 -4.88 -16.08
C ASN A 725 -0.09 -5.26 -17.11
N ALA A 726 -0.84 -6.33 -16.83
CA ALA A 726 -1.86 -6.86 -17.72
C ALA A 726 -3.26 -6.83 -17.11
N ALA A 727 -3.37 -6.37 -15.86
CA ALA A 727 -4.63 -6.15 -15.17
C ALA A 727 -4.58 -4.82 -14.42
N HIS A 728 -5.68 -4.07 -14.46
CA HIS A 728 -5.81 -2.77 -13.83
C HIS A 728 -7.03 -2.73 -12.92
N VAL A 729 -6.95 -2.10 -11.77
CA VAL A 729 -8.11 -1.89 -10.92
C VAL A 729 -9.04 -0.88 -11.59
N ALA A 730 -10.28 -1.29 -11.84
CA ALA A 730 -11.32 -0.42 -12.38
C ALA A 730 -12.11 0.31 -11.29
N GLY A 731 -12.22 -0.28 -10.11
CA GLY A 731 -12.88 0.29 -8.96
C GLY A 731 -13.48 -0.74 -8.03
N GLU A 732 -14.21 -0.24 -7.05
CA GLU A 732 -14.99 -1.04 -6.11
C GLU A 732 -16.47 -0.66 -6.18
N ILE A 733 -17.35 -1.63 -5.98
CA ILE A 733 -18.78 -1.41 -5.83
C ILE A 733 -19.28 -2.06 -4.55
N VAL A 734 -20.29 -1.45 -3.95
CA VAL A 734 -20.97 -1.97 -2.76
C VAL A 734 -22.33 -2.56 -3.15
N VAL A 735 -22.52 -3.84 -2.88
CA VAL A 735 -23.72 -4.58 -3.28
C VAL A 735 -24.47 -5.03 -2.03
N THR A 736 -25.75 -4.67 -1.96
CA THR A 736 -26.67 -5.02 -0.88
C THR A 736 -27.68 -6.07 -1.34
N GLU A 737 -28.62 -6.46 -0.48
CA GLU A 737 -29.72 -7.35 -0.86
C GLU A 737 -30.70 -6.72 -1.88
N THR A 738 -30.76 -5.39 -1.90
CA THR A 738 -31.63 -4.68 -2.86
C THR A 738 -30.97 -4.62 -4.21
N ALA A 739 -31.59 -5.21 -5.22
CA ALA A 739 -31.11 -5.18 -6.58
C ALA A 739 -31.08 -3.74 -7.14
N SER A 740 -29.94 -3.31 -7.59
CA SER A 740 -29.72 -1.94 -8.08
C SER A 740 -28.64 -1.88 -9.15
N TRP A 741 -28.57 -0.73 -9.82
CA TRP A 741 -27.47 -0.42 -10.72
C TRP A 741 -26.23 0.07 -9.94
N HIS A 742 -25.12 -0.56 -10.23
CA HIS A 742 -23.80 -0.17 -9.77
C HIS A 742 -23.02 0.40 -10.95
N GLN A 743 -22.27 1.49 -10.74
CA GLN A 743 -21.65 2.23 -11.82
C GLN A 743 -20.21 2.62 -11.43
N LEU A 744 -19.29 2.50 -12.39
CA LEU A 744 -17.88 2.91 -12.23
C LEU A 744 -17.47 3.80 -13.39
N ASP A 745 -16.74 4.86 -13.08
CA ASP A 745 -16.06 5.67 -14.09
C ASP A 745 -14.78 4.95 -14.56
N VAL A 746 -14.84 4.38 -15.73
CA VAL A 746 -13.74 3.65 -16.36
C VAL A 746 -13.10 4.42 -17.52
N THR A 747 -13.36 5.71 -17.61
CA THR A 747 -12.91 6.59 -18.71
C THR A 747 -11.40 6.46 -18.96
N SER A 748 -10.61 6.57 -17.91
CA SER A 748 -9.14 6.49 -18.01
C SER A 748 -8.67 5.12 -18.52
N LEU A 749 -9.31 4.04 -18.10
CA LEU A 749 -8.98 2.68 -18.54
C LEU A 749 -9.31 2.48 -20.02
N ILE A 750 -10.50 2.91 -20.45
CA ILE A 750 -10.91 2.79 -21.85
C ILE A 750 -9.97 3.62 -22.77
N ARG A 751 -9.60 4.84 -22.36
CA ARG A 751 -8.64 5.67 -23.13
C ARG A 751 -7.27 5.00 -23.27
N LYS A 752 -6.77 4.37 -22.22
CA LYS A 752 -5.48 3.68 -22.21
C LYS A 752 -5.51 2.32 -22.91
N CYS A 753 -6.68 1.69 -23.04
CA CYS A 753 -6.81 0.38 -23.65
C CYS A 753 -6.46 0.45 -25.15
N ARG A 754 -5.42 -0.24 -25.57
CA ARG A 754 -4.97 -0.31 -26.97
C ARG A 754 -5.63 -1.41 -27.77
N GLN A 755 -6.28 -2.35 -27.09
CA GLN A 755 -6.95 -3.49 -27.71
C GLN A 755 -8.33 -3.10 -28.25
N PRO A 756 -8.85 -3.83 -29.24
CA PRO A 756 -10.22 -3.64 -29.75
C PRO A 756 -11.28 -4.09 -28.76
N GLU A 757 -10.94 -4.89 -27.77
CA GLU A 757 -11.82 -5.41 -26.73
C GLU A 757 -11.23 -5.14 -25.36
N ILE A 758 -12.09 -5.03 -24.36
CA ILE A 758 -11.72 -4.97 -22.94
C ILE A 758 -12.50 -6.02 -22.14
N THR A 759 -11.82 -6.65 -21.22
CA THR A 759 -12.42 -7.60 -20.27
C THR A 759 -12.46 -6.99 -18.89
N PHE A 760 -13.60 -7.06 -18.21
CA PHE A 760 -13.72 -6.78 -16.78
C PHE A 760 -13.90 -8.06 -16.00
N VAL A 761 -13.28 -8.13 -14.82
CA VAL A 761 -13.38 -9.25 -13.88
C VAL A 761 -13.92 -8.76 -12.56
N LEU A 762 -14.95 -9.44 -12.05
CA LEU A 762 -15.58 -9.14 -10.77
C LEU A 762 -15.21 -10.20 -9.74
N ILE A 763 -14.60 -9.73 -8.64
CA ILE A 763 -14.22 -10.58 -7.49
C ILE A 763 -14.79 -9.97 -6.22
N ARG A 764 -15.48 -10.77 -5.41
CA ARG A 764 -15.99 -10.34 -4.12
C ARG A 764 -14.85 -10.26 -3.10
N GLU A 765 -14.79 -9.17 -2.34
CA GLU A 765 -13.88 -9.06 -1.20
C GLU A 765 -14.27 -10.04 -0.10
N VAL A 766 -13.28 -10.63 0.55
CA VAL A 766 -13.47 -11.36 1.80
C VAL A 766 -13.43 -10.37 2.95
N ARG A 767 -14.57 -10.15 3.62
CA ARG A 767 -14.71 -9.14 4.67
C ARG A 767 -13.79 -9.39 5.87
N GLN A 768 -13.72 -10.64 6.29
CA GLN A 768 -12.89 -11.04 7.42
C GLN A 768 -12.25 -12.39 7.13
N LEU A 769 -10.93 -12.40 7.12
CA LEU A 769 -10.17 -13.61 6.93
C LEU A 769 -10.34 -14.55 8.13
N GLY A 770 -10.78 -15.76 7.88
CA GLY A 770 -11.09 -16.74 8.91
C GLY A 770 -12.56 -16.75 9.39
N ASP A 771 -13.36 -15.78 8.95
CA ASP A 771 -14.80 -15.82 9.20
C ASP A 771 -15.51 -16.59 8.10
N ASP A 772 -16.02 -17.75 8.44
CA ASP A 772 -16.79 -18.61 7.53
C ASP A 772 -18.26 -18.21 7.42
N SER A 773 -18.71 -17.16 8.10
CA SER A 773 -20.09 -16.68 8.03
C SER A 773 -20.49 -16.22 6.62
N ASP A 774 -19.50 -15.85 5.79
CA ASP A 774 -19.69 -15.46 4.40
C ASP A 774 -19.60 -16.62 3.39
N ASN A 775 -19.30 -17.84 3.83
CA ASN A 775 -19.26 -19.00 2.96
C ASN A 775 -20.69 -19.35 2.44
N ASN A 776 -20.75 -19.78 1.19
CA ASN A 776 -21.98 -20.08 0.47
C ASN A 776 -22.96 -18.88 0.36
N LYS A 777 -22.48 -17.65 0.48
CA LYS A 777 -23.24 -16.43 0.22
C LYS A 777 -22.97 -15.94 -1.19
N ASN A 778 -23.98 -15.95 -2.02
CA ASN A 778 -23.91 -15.52 -3.41
C ASN A 778 -24.27 -14.05 -3.57
N SER A 779 -23.64 -13.42 -4.55
CA SER A 779 -24.14 -12.18 -5.17
C SER A 779 -24.38 -12.43 -6.65
N SER A 780 -25.44 -11.88 -7.19
CA SER A 780 -25.87 -12.14 -8.55
C SER A 780 -25.94 -10.86 -9.36
N PHE A 781 -25.36 -10.88 -10.55
CA PHE A 781 -25.43 -9.78 -11.52
C PHE A 781 -26.08 -10.23 -12.80
N GLY A 782 -26.72 -9.27 -13.50
CA GLY A 782 -27.31 -9.51 -14.81
C GLY A 782 -26.24 -9.86 -15.85
N THR A 783 -26.59 -10.75 -16.77
CA THR A 783 -25.79 -11.12 -17.94
C THR A 783 -26.30 -10.42 -19.20
N ARG A 784 -25.64 -10.58 -20.33
CA ARG A 784 -26.12 -10.11 -21.63
C ARG A 784 -27.43 -10.81 -22.06
N GLU A 785 -27.76 -11.96 -21.50
CA GLU A 785 -29.03 -12.68 -21.69
C GLU A 785 -30.14 -12.15 -20.79
N SER A 786 -29.83 -11.33 -19.79
CA SER A 786 -30.83 -10.76 -18.88
C SER A 786 -31.49 -9.50 -19.42
N VAL A 787 -32.56 -9.04 -18.76
CA VAL A 787 -33.22 -7.76 -19.08
C VAL A 787 -32.29 -6.60 -18.75
N ASN A 788 -31.60 -6.66 -17.58
CA ASN A 788 -30.68 -5.65 -17.11
C ASN A 788 -29.24 -6.03 -17.49
N LYS A 789 -28.88 -5.78 -18.73
CA LYS A 789 -27.62 -6.16 -19.33
C LYS A 789 -26.47 -5.29 -18.81
N PRO A 790 -25.27 -5.88 -18.56
CA PRO A 790 -24.06 -5.11 -18.36
C PRO A 790 -23.78 -4.20 -19.55
N ALA A 791 -23.40 -2.96 -19.30
CA ALA A 791 -23.21 -1.98 -20.35
C ALA A 791 -22.06 -1.01 -20.04
N LEU A 792 -21.44 -0.47 -21.11
CA LEU A 792 -20.66 0.74 -21.07
C LEU A 792 -21.48 1.88 -21.66
N ILE A 793 -21.70 2.93 -20.89
CA ILE A 793 -22.28 4.18 -21.38
C ILE A 793 -21.15 5.12 -21.71
N VAL A 794 -21.10 5.59 -22.95
CA VAL A 794 -20.01 6.36 -23.50
C VAL A 794 -20.55 7.62 -24.16
N TRP A 795 -19.90 8.76 -23.94
CA TRP A 795 -20.21 10.00 -24.65
C TRP A 795 -19.01 10.91 -24.86
#